data_9026187ad3a72a61850ce0f623f9a64c
#
_entry.id   9026187ad3a72a61850ce0f623f9a64c
#
_cell.length_a   1.000
_cell.length_b   1.000
_cell.length_c   1.000
_cell.angle_alpha   90.00
_cell.angle_beta   90.00
_cell.angle_gamma   90.00
#
_symmetry.space_group_name_H-M   'P 1'
#
loop_
_entity.id
_entity.type
_entity.pdbx_description
1 polymer ?
#
loop_
_entity_poly.entity_id
_entity_poly.type
_entity_poly.pdbx_seq_one_letter_code
_entity_poly.pdbx_strand_id
1 'polypeptide(L)'
;MDSRPPRAVADLLLTAVPDLRDRLLEHRIRRAWPQVVGADAARRAQARSFADGCLTVAVDNSPWLHELTLRSDELTRRLRDRFDAVRSLRFVAGSIEAEAAPRAAARPAPALDQRALREIDEATASIPDAGVAAAARRVMPKAWPGLPMIVVARTLAGCASMGQPTITSDDEVPRRVVAAPDPRSDAYYSYTIAQMHVQAGRFKDAVPYMKAAIKKDPNSAALWTQLAQLLMRADSVDEAVAAARRAVELAPDQVSTHMTLAELLRTQRKIPEAEAELERSIQLSPSSEEPYLTLARIYVEQKQYDKARAVLLRLVEQQPRLAQAQFLLGRLAIETENWDEAIARLTAAVELDPDHDGAWSALGAVYGEALHKNEEAIEVYRRAVKANPDNPAFADKLADLLIRLGRLPEAQTELEGLADATPQNPRAWMKLGAVYYEQKMWDKAIDAFRRVVALEPGNLRARYFLATTYMDANRDPEAKAELERILRADPRSIDARVQLGFLYGRAKRYDEAISTLREAVNMEPKRPELFLYLGTAYYRAKEYDRAVETLQEGLSLDEKQKDLHFQLGVVYEKQSRFDDAVKSFDRVIALDPKNAEAYNYVGYMYAERGTNLDEAIKLIGKALDLEPENGYFIDSLGWAYYQQGKYPEALKELKRAVMKTKEPDPVIYEHLGDALVKNGHDDDALAAWEKALQLDPAADGVKKKVNDLKDRQRRVKGGPKASQ
;
A
#
# COMPACT_ATOMS: atom_id res chain seq x y z
N MET A 1 11.07 -20.97 -54.38
CA MET A 1 9.67 -21.35 -54.14
C MET A 1 9.30 -20.86 -52.72
N ASP A 2 8.69 -19.71 -52.69
CA ASP A 2 8.30 -18.99 -51.45
C ASP A 2 7.03 -19.62 -50.89
N SER A 3 7.14 -20.26 -49.72
CA SER A 3 5.98 -20.73 -49.00
C SER A 3 5.59 -19.71 -47.92
N ARG A 4 4.73 -18.77 -48.27
CA ARG A 4 4.02 -17.93 -47.31
C ARG A 4 2.92 -18.73 -46.62
N PRO A 5 2.80 -18.70 -45.28
CA PRO A 5 1.70 -19.35 -44.58
C PRO A 5 0.37 -18.61 -44.82
N PRO A 6 -0.78 -19.28 -44.72
CA PRO A 6 -2.07 -18.75 -45.14
C PRO A 6 -2.54 -17.63 -44.24
N ARG A 7 -2.56 -16.40 -44.77
CA ARG A 7 -3.23 -15.22 -44.17
C ARG A 7 -4.77 -15.36 -44.14
N ALA A 8 -5.33 -16.33 -44.83
CA ALA A 8 -6.77 -16.42 -45.08
C ALA A 8 -7.65 -16.83 -43.89
N VAL A 9 -7.13 -17.52 -42.87
CA VAL A 9 -7.96 -17.99 -41.75
C VAL A 9 -8.11 -16.90 -40.68
N ALA A 10 -7.09 -16.10 -40.46
CA ALA A 10 -7.14 -14.98 -39.48
C ALA A 10 -8.05 -13.85 -39.98
N ASP A 11 -8.02 -13.56 -41.29
CA ASP A 11 -8.85 -12.52 -41.92
C ASP A 11 -10.32 -12.93 -42.01
N LEU A 12 -10.62 -14.21 -42.22
CA LEU A 12 -11.98 -14.76 -42.21
C LEU A 12 -12.60 -14.78 -40.80
N LEU A 13 -11.80 -15.03 -39.76
CA LEU A 13 -12.24 -14.98 -38.36
C LEU A 13 -12.52 -13.53 -37.89
N LEU A 14 -11.74 -12.57 -38.39
CA LEU A 14 -11.90 -11.14 -38.05
C LEU A 14 -13.11 -10.49 -38.77
N THR A 15 -13.57 -11.04 -39.91
CA THR A 15 -14.76 -10.57 -40.63
C THR A 15 -16.05 -11.22 -40.12
N ALA A 16 -15.97 -12.43 -39.54
CA ALA A 16 -17.13 -13.18 -39.07
C ALA A 16 -17.59 -12.79 -37.62
N VAL A 17 -16.74 -12.15 -36.82
CA VAL A 17 -17.04 -11.75 -35.46
C VAL A 17 -16.42 -10.37 -35.18
N PRO A 18 -17.14 -9.26 -35.43
CA PRO A 18 -16.66 -7.89 -35.24
C PRO A 18 -16.07 -7.64 -33.81
N ASP A 19 -16.70 -8.19 -32.78
CA ASP A 19 -16.24 -8.10 -31.39
C ASP A 19 -14.91 -8.85 -31.10
N LEU A 20 -14.51 -9.77 -31.98
CA LEU A 20 -13.28 -10.56 -31.74
C LEU A 20 -12.04 -9.69 -31.93
N ARG A 21 -12.10 -8.72 -32.86
CA ARG A 21 -10.99 -7.78 -33.11
C ARG A 21 -10.72 -6.91 -31.91
N ASP A 22 -11.77 -6.35 -31.30
CA ASP A 22 -11.65 -5.48 -30.11
C ASP A 22 -11.24 -6.27 -28.88
N ARG A 23 -11.74 -7.48 -28.71
CA ARG A 23 -11.32 -8.38 -27.62
C ARG A 23 -9.86 -8.84 -27.73
N LEU A 24 -9.40 -9.15 -28.94
CA LEU A 24 -7.99 -9.49 -29.18
C LEU A 24 -7.08 -8.28 -28.96
N LEU A 25 -7.52 -7.09 -29.37
CA LEU A 25 -6.81 -5.84 -29.15
C LEU A 25 -6.77 -5.51 -27.65
N GLU A 26 -7.89 -5.63 -26.95
CA GLU A 26 -7.98 -5.47 -25.50
C GLU A 26 -7.03 -6.42 -24.77
N HIS A 27 -7.00 -7.70 -25.15
CA HIS A 27 -6.06 -8.67 -24.56
C HIS A 27 -4.60 -8.28 -24.79
N ARG A 28 -4.25 -7.82 -26.00
CA ARG A 28 -2.91 -7.35 -26.33
C ARG A 28 -2.53 -6.09 -25.55
N ILE A 29 -3.45 -5.15 -25.37
CA ILE A 29 -3.26 -3.94 -24.57
C ILE A 29 -3.07 -4.30 -23.09
N ARG A 30 -3.90 -5.18 -22.53
CA ARG A 30 -3.76 -5.66 -21.13
C ARG A 30 -2.38 -6.27 -20.90
N ARG A 31 -1.89 -7.07 -21.82
CA ARG A 31 -0.56 -7.69 -21.73
C ARG A 31 0.59 -6.69 -21.83
N ALA A 32 0.41 -5.63 -22.62
CA ALA A 32 1.40 -4.56 -22.77
C ALA A 32 1.32 -3.49 -21.67
N TRP A 33 0.22 -3.42 -20.92
CA TRP A 33 -0.08 -2.40 -19.91
C TRP A 33 1.04 -2.21 -18.89
N PRO A 34 1.60 -3.26 -18.26
CA PRO A 34 2.69 -3.10 -17.31
C PRO A 34 3.97 -2.47 -17.89
N GLN A 35 4.21 -2.69 -19.17
CA GLN A 35 5.36 -2.11 -19.86
C GLN A 35 5.18 -0.63 -20.23
N VAL A 36 3.92 -0.18 -20.31
CA VAL A 36 3.56 1.21 -20.64
C VAL A 36 3.55 2.09 -19.40
N VAL A 37 2.96 1.60 -18.33
CA VAL A 37 2.78 2.40 -17.08
C VAL A 37 3.87 2.16 -16.04
N GLY A 38 4.66 1.08 -16.18
CA GLY A 38 5.62 0.64 -15.19
C GLY A 38 5.01 -0.37 -14.20
N ALA A 39 5.87 -1.19 -13.59
CA ALA A 39 5.44 -2.31 -12.75
C ALA A 39 4.64 -1.88 -11.51
N ASP A 40 4.98 -0.75 -10.90
CA ASP A 40 4.31 -0.25 -9.70
C ASP A 40 2.92 0.29 -10.01
N ALA A 41 2.79 1.11 -11.06
CA ALA A 41 1.50 1.60 -11.53
C ALA A 41 0.61 0.45 -12.04
N ALA A 42 1.17 -0.56 -12.69
CA ALA A 42 0.41 -1.71 -13.18
C ALA A 42 -0.18 -2.57 -12.05
N ARG A 43 0.45 -2.59 -10.87
CA ARG A 43 -0.10 -3.26 -9.67
C ARG A 43 -1.30 -2.53 -9.07
N ARG A 44 -1.44 -1.23 -9.36
CA ARG A 44 -2.46 -0.34 -8.83
C ARG A 44 -3.47 0.14 -9.85
N ALA A 45 -3.26 -0.24 -11.12
CA ALA A 45 -4.11 0.16 -12.23
C ALA A 45 -4.21 -0.96 -13.27
N GLN A 46 -5.43 -1.46 -13.49
CA GLN A 46 -5.71 -2.58 -14.39
C GLN A 46 -6.56 -2.14 -15.56
N ALA A 47 -6.11 -2.42 -16.78
CA ALA A 47 -6.90 -2.22 -17.99
C ALA A 47 -8.13 -3.17 -17.98
N ARG A 48 -9.34 -2.59 -17.96
CA ARG A 48 -10.62 -3.33 -17.79
C ARG A 48 -11.33 -3.62 -19.09
N SER A 49 -11.50 -2.62 -19.92
CA SER A 49 -12.23 -2.73 -21.17
C SER A 49 -11.70 -1.77 -22.23
N PHE A 50 -11.84 -2.15 -23.48
CA PHE A 50 -11.51 -1.32 -24.63
C PHE A 50 -12.71 -1.26 -25.56
N ALA A 51 -13.26 -0.06 -25.78
CA ALA A 51 -14.39 0.18 -26.68
C ALA A 51 -14.26 1.57 -27.32
N ASP A 52 -14.62 1.70 -28.58
CA ASP A 52 -14.63 2.96 -29.33
C ASP A 52 -13.31 3.77 -29.29
N GLY A 53 -12.20 3.06 -29.17
CA GLY A 53 -10.87 3.68 -29.03
C GLY A 53 -10.53 4.20 -27.64
N CYS A 54 -11.41 4.01 -26.66
CA CYS A 54 -11.19 4.38 -25.25
C CYS A 54 -10.86 3.16 -24.42
N LEU A 55 -9.68 3.19 -23.74
CA LEU A 55 -9.30 2.18 -22.76
C LEU A 55 -9.73 2.61 -21.37
N THR A 56 -10.60 1.85 -20.72
CA THR A 56 -10.98 2.05 -19.34
C THR A 56 -10.04 1.30 -18.41
N VAL A 57 -9.48 2.01 -17.44
CA VAL A 57 -8.50 1.51 -16.48
C VAL A 57 -9.05 1.66 -15.06
N ALA A 58 -9.20 0.56 -14.34
CA ALA A 58 -9.55 0.58 -12.92
C ALA A 58 -8.29 0.86 -12.10
N VAL A 59 -8.42 1.72 -11.08
CA VAL A 59 -7.35 2.11 -10.16
C VAL A 59 -7.82 1.89 -8.73
N ASP A 60 -7.00 1.25 -7.91
CA ASP A 60 -7.40 0.75 -6.58
C ASP A 60 -7.45 1.83 -5.48
N ASN A 61 -6.84 2.99 -5.69
CA ASN A 61 -6.84 4.07 -4.71
C ASN A 61 -6.79 5.47 -5.32
N SER A 62 -7.22 6.47 -4.53
CA SER A 62 -7.32 7.87 -4.96
C SER A 62 -5.98 8.53 -5.33
N PRO A 63 -4.87 8.34 -4.61
CA PRO A 63 -3.58 8.91 -5.00
C PRO A 63 -3.12 8.46 -6.38
N TRP A 64 -3.20 7.16 -6.68
CA TRP A 64 -2.84 6.63 -7.99
C TRP A 64 -3.82 7.05 -9.08
N LEU A 65 -5.11 7.17 -8.76
CA LEU A 65 -6.11 7.69 -9.69
C LEU A 65 -5.77 9.12 -10.11
N HIS A 66 -5.38 9.97 -9.17
CA HIS A 66 -4.98 11.35 -9.43
C HIS A 66 -3.69 11.40 -10.27
N GLU A 67 -2.66 10.67 -9.89
CA GLU A 67 -1.38 10.62 -10.61
C GLU A 67 -1.54 10.14 -12.06
N LEU A 68 -2.24 9.02 -12.26
CA LEU A 68 -2.45 8.46 -13.59
C LEU A 68 -3.34 9.34 -14.46
N THR A 69 -4.29 10.08 -13.85
CA THR A 69 -5.12 11.06 -14.57
C THR A 69 -4.27 12.23 -15.08
N LEU A 70 -3.34 12.74 -14.26
CA LEU A 70 -2.40 13.78 -14.68
C LEU A 70 -1.47 13.33 -15.81
N ARG A 71 -1.15 12.02 -15.88
CA ARG A 71 -0.30 11.43 -16.90
C ARG A 71 -1.09 10.87 -18.11
N SER A 72 -2.40 11.10 -18.16
CA SER A 72 -3.29 10.52 -19.18
C SER A 72 -2.80 10.74 -20.62
N ASP A 73 -2.36 11.96 -20.95
CA ASP A 73 -1.91 12.32 -22.29
C ASP A 73 -0.58 11.65 -22.67
N GLU A 74 0.32 11.51 -21.70
CA GLU A 74 1.59 10.81 -21.87
C GLU A 74 1.35 9.31 -22.13
N LEU A 75 0.53 8.70 -21.29
CA LEU A 75 0.21 7.28 -21.38
C LEU A 75 -0.59 6.95 -22.63
N THR A 76 -1.50 7.84 -23.04
CA THR A 76 -2.24 7.71 -24.30
C THR A 76 -1.30 7.75 -25.50
N ARG A 77 -0.30 8.64 -25.53
CA ARG A 77 0.73 8.67 -26.58
C ARG A 77 1.53 7.37 -26.64
N ARG A 78 2.04 6.90 -25.49
CA ARG A 78 2.81 5.65 -25.40
C ARG A 78 2.02 4.41 -25.84
N LEU A 79 0.71 4.38 -25.57
CA LEU A 79 -0.16 3.31 -26.05
C LEU A 79 -0.42 3.43 -27.53
N ARG A 80 -0.63 4.64 -28.06
CA ARG A 80 -0.86 4.90 -29.49
C ARG A 80 0.34 4.50 -30.35
N ASP A 81 1.56 4.70 -29.85
CA ASP A 81 2.79 4.28 -30.53
C ASP A 81 2.85 2.74 -30.74
N ARG A 82 2.13 1.98 -29.93
CA ARG A 82 2.06 0.50 -30.00
C ARG A 82 0.74 -0.02 -30.56
N PHE A 83 -0.33 0.74 -30.41
CA PHE A 83 -1.70 0.35 -30.75
C PHE A 83 -2.46 1.56 -31.32
N ASP A 84 -2.45 1.74 -32.60
CA ASP A 84 -3.06 2.89 -33.36
C ASP A 84 -4.55 3.11 -33.01
N ALA A 85 -5.24 2.07 -32.58
CA ALA A 85 -6.66 2.12 -32.23
C ALA A 85 -6.94 2.84 -30.90
N VAL A 86 -5.95 3.05 -30.02
CA VAL A 86 -6.14 3.73 -28.73
C VAL A 86 -6.19 5.24 -28.95
N ARG A 87 -7.34 5.85 -28.64
CA ARG A 87 -7.56 7.29 -28.78
C ARG A 87 -7.52 8.03 -27.45
N SER A 88 -7.99 7.39 -26.39
CA SER A 88 -8.08 7.99 -25.06
C SER A 88 -7.99 6.95 -23.94
N LEU A 89 -7.68 7.42 -22.74
CA LEU A 89 -7.70 6.67 -21.48
C LEU A 89 -8.78 7.24 -20.56
N ARG A 90 -9.50 6.35 -19.88
CA ARG A 90 -10.43 6.71 -18.81
C ARG A 90 -10.02 5.96 -17.55
N PHE A 91 -9.61 6.69 -16.52
CA PHE A 91 -9.32 6.12 -15.21
C PHE A 91 -10.57 6.16 -14.33
N VAL A 92 -10.86 5.05 -13.66
CA VAL A 92 -12.01 4.90 -12.77
C VAL A 92 -11.55 4.25 -11.46
N ALA A 93 -12.07 4.72 -10.33
CA ALA A 93 -11.83 4.03 -9.07
C ALA A 93 -12.51 2.64 -9.11
N GLY A 94 -11.78 1.61 -8.70
CA GLY A 94 -12.32 0.24 -8.69
C GLY A 94 -11.32 -0.77 -8.14
N SER A 95 -11.84 -1.90 -7.64
CA SER A 95 -11.01 -3.00 -7.17
C SER A 95 -10.20 -3.60 -8.32
N ILE A 96 -8.93 -3.90 -8.08
CA ILE A 96 -8.07 -4.65 -9.00
C ILE A 96 -8.26 -6.13 -8.68
N GLU A 97 -8.66 -6.91 -9.67
CA GLU A 97 -8.62 -8.37 -9.55
C GLU A 97 -7.14 -8.78 -9.49
N ALA A 98 -6.75 -9.48 -8.42
CA ALA A 98 -5.44 -10.11 -8.38
C ALA A 98 -5.32 -11.00 -9.61
N GLU A 99 -4.37 -10.73 -10.48
CA GLU A 99 -4.02 -11.62 -11.57
C GLU A 99 -3.73 -12.98 -10.92
N ALA A 100 -4.54 -13.98 -11.24
CA ALA A 100 -4.30 -15.32 -10.73
C ALA A 100 -2.84 -15.64 -11.08
N ALA A 101 -2.02 -15.85 -10.07
CA ALA A 101 -0.62 -16.21 -10.25
C ALA A 101 -0.56 -17.27 -11.35
N PRO A 102 0.38 -17.17 -12.31
CA PRO A 102 0.48 -18.17 -13.37
C PRO A 102 0.44 -19.52 -12.68
N ARG A 103 -0.62 -20.28 -12.93
CA ARG A 103 -0.79 -21.61 -12.34
C ARG A 103 0.55 -22.29 -12.52
N ALA A 104 1.23 -22.54 -11.41
CA ALA A 104 2.43 -23.37 -11.39
C ALA A 104 2.08 -24.56 -12.26
N ALA A 105 2.91 -24.84 -13.25
CA ALA A 105 2.67 -25.88 -14.23
C ALA A 105 2.07 -27.08 -13.50
N ALA A 106 0.83 -27.41 -13.83
CA ALA A 106 0.09 -28.45 -13.14
C ALA A 106 1.03 -29.64 -13.05
N ARG A 107 1.30 -30.12 -11.83
CA ARG A 107 2.03 -31.37 -11.64
C ARG A 107 1.38 -32.35 -12.59
N PRO A 108 2.13 -33.06 -13.44
CA PRO A 108 1.54 -34.02 -14.34
C PRO A 108 0.63 -34.93 -13.49
N ALA A 109 -0.64 -35.03 -13.88
CA ALA A 109 -1.58 -35.90 -13.21
C ALA A 109 -0.91 -37.29 -13.10
N PRO A 110 -1.01 -37.95 -11.96
CA PRO A 110 -0.43 -39.27 -11.81
C PRO A 110 -0.91 -40.15 -12.98
N ALA A 111 0.01 -40.76 -13.69
CA ALA A 111 -0.32 -41.62 -14.82
C ALA A 111 -1.28 -42.68 -14.30
N LEU A 112 -2.46 -42.79 -14.95
CA LEU A 112 -3.43 -43.84 -14.62
C LEU A 112 -2.75 -45.19 -14.75
N ASP A 113 -2.97 -46.08 -13.79
CA ASP A 113 -2.45 -47.42 -13.88
C ASP A 113 -3.11 -48.22 -15.02
N GLN A 114 -2.49 -49.27 -15.46
CA GLN A 114 -3.00 -50.09 -16.57
C GLN A 114 -4.38 -50.69 -16.31
N ARG A 115 -4.78 -50.80 -15.05
CA ARG A 115 -6.10 -51.30 -14.63
C ARG A 115 -7.17 -50.23 -14.87
N ALA A 116 -6.94 -48.98 -14.47
CA ALA A 116 -7.85 -47.89 -14.71
C ALA A 116 -8.04 -47.56 -16.20
N LEU A 117 -6.99 -47.73 -17.02
CA LEU A 117 -7.07 -47.58 -18.47
C LEU A 117 -7.93 -48.68 -19.12
N ARG A 118 -7.84 -49.94 -18.67
CA ARG A 118 -8.68 -51.02 -19.15
C ARG A 118 -10.15 -50.85 -18.75
N GLU A 119 -10.44 -50.40 -17.52
CA GLU A 119 -11.79 -50.12 -17.06
C GLU A 119 -12.44 -48.99 -17.87
N ILE A 120 -11.66 -47.96 -18.30
CA ILE A 120 -12.13 -46.90 -19.21
C ILE A 120 -12.41 -47.43 -20.62
N ASP A 121 -11.55 -48.31 -21.14
CA ASP A 121 -11.72 -48.91 -22.46
C ASP A 121 -12.93 -49.85 -22.49
N GLU A 122 -13.13 -50.67 -21.48
CA GLU A 122 -14.29 -51.55 -21.32
C GLU A 122 -15.61 -50.74 -21.18
N ALA A 123 -15.61 -49.68 -20.36
CA ALA A 123 -16.78 -48.80 -20.18
C ALA A 123 -17.16 -48.03 -21.47
N THR A 124 -16.17 -47.68 -22.31
CA THR A 124 -16.40 -46.95 -23.57
C THR A 124 -16.65 -47.85 -24.78
N ALA A 125 -16.27 -49.15 -24.70
CA ALA A 125 -16.51 -50.13 -25.77
C ALA A 125 -18.02 -50.42 -25.99
N SER A 126 -18.86 -50.18 -24.98
CA SER A 126 -20.30 -50.37 -25.05
C SER A 126 -21.07 -49.16 -25.66
N ILE A 127 -20.40 -48.08 -26.04
CA ILE A 127 -21.00 -46.89 -26.63
C ILE A 127 -21.09 -47.06 -28.16
N PRO A 128 -22.31 -47.10 -28.77
CA PRO A 128 -22.50 -47.37 -30.19
C PRO A 128 -21.95 -46.30 -31.12
N ASP A 129 -21.87 -45.04 -30.67
CA ASP A 129 -21.35 -43.93 -31.47
C ASP A 129 -19.85 -43.74 -31.23
N ALA A 130 -19.05 -43.95 -32.28
CA ALA A 130 -17.60 -43.83 -32.22
C ALA A 130 -17.08 -42.44 -31.84
N GLY A 131 -17.83 -41.38 -32.16
CA GLY A 131 -17.51 -39.97 -31.82
C GLY A 131 -17.71 -39.69 -30.32
N VAL A 132 -18.81 -40.21 -29.77
CA VAL A 132 -19.17 -40.12 -28.35
C VAL A 132 -18.22 -40.97 -27.51
N ALA A 133 -17.88 -42.17 -27.97
CA ALA A 133 -16.90 -43.06 -27.34
C ALA A 133 -15.50 -42.42 -27.26
N ALA A 134 -15.06 -41.76 -28.33
CA ALA A 134 -13.79 -41.05 -28.37
C ALA A 134 -13.77 -39.80 -27.46
N ALA A 135 -14.89 -39.06 -27.37
CA ALA A 135 -15.03 -37.94 -26.46
C ALA A 135 -15.05 -38.38 -25.00
N ALA A 136 -15.73 -39.47 -24.67
CA ALA A 136 -15.75 -40.06 -23.34
C ALA A 136 -14.35 -40.51 -22.90
N ARG A 137 -13.58 -41.18 -23.76
CA ARG A 137 -12.18 -41.55 -23.51
C ARG A 137 -11.25 -40.38 -23.22
N ARG A 138 -11.52 -39.20 -23.78
CA ARG A 138 -10.73 -37.98 -23.54
C ARG A 138 -11.08 -37.26 -22.23
N VAL A 139 -12.30 -37.40 -21.75
CA VAL A 139 -12.82 -36.70 -20.58
C VAL A 139 -12.68 -37.49 -19.30
N MET A 140 -12.89 -38.83 -19.36
CA MET A 140 -12.80 -39.73 -18.18
C MET A 140 -11.47 -39.68 -17.42
N PRO A 141 -10.30 -39.56 -18.05
CA PRO A 141 -9.04 -39.43 -17.35
C PRO A 141 -8.85 -38.11 -16.58
N LYS A 142 -9.70 -37.12 -16.84
CA LYS A 142 -9.57 -35.77 -16.26
C LYS A 142 -10.62 -35.50 -15.19
N ALA A 143 -11.58 -36.36 -15.00
CA ALA A 143 -12.66 -36.22 -14.03
C ALA A 143 -12.37 -37.10 -12.80
N TRP A 144 -11.80 -36.48 -11.80
CA TRP A 144 -11.83 -36.75 -10.36
C TRP A 144 -11.27 -38.12 -9.85
N PRO A 145 -10.25 -38.10 -9.02
CA PRO A 145 -9.87 -39.24 -8.22
C PRO A 145 -10.74 -39.29 -6.95
N GLY A 146 -11.76 -40.16 -6.90
CA GLY A 146 -12.44 -40.42 -5.64
C GLY A 146 -13.91 -40.88 -5.67
N LEU A 147 -14.58 -40.96 -6.83
CA LEU A 147 -15.91 -41.58 -6.89
C LEU A 147 -15.86 -43.01 -7.45
N PRO A 148 -16.58 -43.97 -6.86
CA PRO A 148 -16.57 -45.36 -7.39
C PRO A 148 -17.19 -45.36 -8.79
N MET A 149 -16.42 -45.76 -9.79
CA MET A 149 -16.76 -45.81 -11.22
C MET A 149 -18.01 -46.64 -11.56
N ILE A 150 -18.52 -47.40 -10.63
CA ILE A 150 -19.72 -48.24 -10.77
C ILE A 150 -21.00 -47.42 -10.96
N VAL A 151 -21.05 -46.18 -10.44
CA VAL A 151 -22.26 -45.34 -10.54
C VAL A 151 -22.34 -44.65 -11.89
N VAL A 152 -21.22 -44.23 -12.48
CA VAL A 152 -21.19 -43.53 -13.79
C VAL A 152 -21.41 -44.53 -14.92
N ALA A 153 -20.85 -45.75 -14.81
CA ALA A 153 -21.04 -46.79 -15.81
C ALA A 153 -22.49 -47.35 -15.81
N ARG A 154 -23.16 -47.40 -14.67
CA ARG A 154 -24.58 -47.89 -14.59
C ARG A 154 -25.57 -46.88 -15.15
N THR A 155 -25.30 -45.56 -15.05
CA THR A 155 -26.17 -44.56 -15.65
C THR A 155 -26.00 -44.45 -17.17
N LEU A 156 -24.79 -44.67 -17.69
CA LEU A 156 -24.56 -44.71 -19.14
C LEU A 156 -24.94 -46.08 -19.78
N ALA A 157 -24.79 -47.18 -19.07
CA ALA A 157 -25.19 -48.49 -19.57
C ALA A 157 -26.74 -48.73 -19.52
N GLY A 158 -27.45 -47.98 -18.64
CA GLY A 158 -28.92 -48.02 -18.60
C GLY A 158 -29.61 -47.45 -19.84
N CYS A 159 -28.91 -46.60 -20.62
CA CYS A 159 -29.42 -46.04 -21.86
C CYS A 159 -29.05 -46.89 -23.11
N ALA A 160 -28.12 -47.84 -23.01
CA ALA A 160 -27.62 -48.63 -24.15
C ALA A 160 -28.16 -50.06 -24.19
N SER A 161 -28.99 -50.53 -23.22
CA SER A 161 -29.45 -51.91 -23.18
C SER A 161 -30.82 -52.16 -23.82
N MET A 162 -31.18 -51.37 -24.88
CA MET A 162 -32.23 -51.82 -25.81
C MET A 162 -31.57 -52.42 -27.02
N GLY A 163 -31.03 -53.62 -26.84
CA GLY A 163 -30.54 -54.44 -27.94
C GLY A 163 -31.64 -54.84 -28.89
N GLN A 164 -31.37 -54.84 -30.18
CA GLN A 164 -32.20 -55.43 -31.21
C GLN A 164 -32.34 -56.94 -30.92
N PRO A 165 -33.56 -57.53 -30.96
CA PRO A 165 -33.73 -58.96 -30.89
C PRO A 165 -33.36 -59.56 -32.28
N THR A 166 -32.43 -60.46 -32.31
CA THR A 166 -32.24 -61.41 -33.42
C THR A 166 -33.49 -62.33 -33.47
N ILE A 167 -34.22 -62.26 -34.59
CA ILE A 167 -35.35 -63.14 -34.89
C ILE A 167 -34.85 -64.53 -35.15
N THR A 168 -35.13 -65.49 -34.26
CA THR A 168 -35.24 -66.89 -34.56
C THR A 168 -36.70 -67.28 -34.39
N SER A 169 -37.20 -68.01 -35.40
CA SER A 169 -38.59 -68.39 -35.67
C SER A 169 -39.24 -69.13 -34.52
N ASP A 170 -40.55 -68.90 -34.42
CA ASP A 170 -41.57 -69.66 -33.76
C ASP A 170 -41.58 -69.75 -32.23
N ASP A 171 -42.26 -68.76 -31.62
CA ASP A 171 -43.21 -68.95 -30.53
C ASP A 171 -43.96 -67.66 -30.29
N GLU A 172 -45.27 -67.78 -30.00
CA GLU A 172 -46.22 -66.68 -29.80
C GLU A 172 -45.81 -65.82 -28.61
N VAL A 173 -45.28 -64.59 -28.92
CA VAL A 173 -45.03 -63.60 -27.90
C VAL A 173 -46.27 -62.78 -27.63
N PRO A 174 -46.75 -62.69 -26.37
CA PRO A 174 -47.87 -61.84 -26.03
C PRO A 174 -47.50 -60.38 -26.38
N ARG A 175 -48.39 -59.66 -27.12
CA ARG A 175 -48.26 -58.25 -27.44
C ARG A 175 -48.06 -57.46 -26.15
N ARG A 176 -46.81 -57.13 -25.80
CA ARG A 176 -46.53 -56.06 -24.83
C ARG A 176 -47.11 -54.78 -25.39
N VAL A 177 -48.13 -54.25 -24.70
CA VAL A 177 -48.61 -52.91 -24.86
C VAL A 177 -47.39 -52.02 -24.60
N VAL A 178 -46.80 -51.45 -25.68
CA VAL A 178 -45.81 -50.39 -25.54
C VAL A 178 -46.61 -49.24 -24.90
N ALA A 179 -46.33 -49.02 -23.61
CA ALA A 179 -46.86 -47.84 -22.95
C ALA A 179 -46.46 -46.63 -23.74
N ALA A 180 -47.41 -45.77 -24.06
CA ALA A 180 -47.11 -44.52 -24.76
C ALA A 180 -45.94 -43.81 -24.05
N PRO A 181 -44.95 -43.27 -24.74
CA PRO A 181 -43.78 -42.61 -24.13
C PRO A 181 -44.32 -41.54 -23.14
N ASP A 182 -43.92 -41.66 -21.90
CA ASP A 182 -44.33 -40.70 -20.85
C ASP A 182 -43.78 -39.31 -21.29
N PRO A 183 -44.66 -38.30 -21.54
CA PRO A 183 -44.23 -36.97 -21.94
C PRO A 183 -43.15 -36.35 -20.99
N ARG A 184 -43.15 -36.80 -19.73
CA ARG A 184 -42.17 -36.37 -18.72
C ARG A 184 -40.76 -36.90 -19.02
N SER A 185 -40.61 -38.10 -19.61
CA SER A 185 -39.25 -38.62 -19.99
C SER A 185 -38.62 -37.80 -21.09
N ASP A 186 -39.43 -37.36 -22.08
CA ASP A 186 -38.98 -36.49 -23.17
C ASP A 186 -38.64 -35.07 -22.67
N ALA A 187 -39.41 -34.55 -21.72
CA ALA A 187 -39.10 -33.25 -21.09
C ALA A 187 -37.79 -33.33 -20.32
N TYR A 188 -37.57 -34.41 -19.56
CA TYR A 188 -36.32 -34.62 -18.81
C TYR A 188 -35.09 -34.74 -19.73
N TYR A 189 -35.20 -35.42 -20.86
CA TYR A 189 -34.13 -35.50 -21.85
C TYR A 189 -33.72 -34.11 -22.40
N SER A 190 -34.72 -33.32 -22.84
CA SER A 190 -34.46 -31.96 -23.36
C SER A 190 -33.89 -31.05 -22.28
N TYR A 191 -34.39 -31.16 -21.05
CA TYR A 191 -33.83 -30.44 -19.90
C TYR A 191 -32.35 -30.78 -19.63
N THR A 192 -32.00 -32.10 -19.68
CA THR A 192 -30.62 -32.55 -19.44
C THR A 192 -29.65 -31.98 -20.48
N ILE A 193 -30.04 -31.95 -21.76
CA ILE A 193 -29.22 -31.31 -22.81
C ILE A 193 -29.06 -29.81 -22.54
N ALA A 194 -30.13 -29.12 -22.16
CA ALA A 194 -30.06 -27.71 -21.79
C ALA A 194 -29.03 -27.49 -20.66
N GLN A 195 -29.04 -28.32 -19.60
CA GLN A 195 -28.10 -28.24 -18.49
C GLN A 195 -26.65 -28.53 -18.93
N MET A 196 -26.42 -29.44 -19.85
CA MET A 196 -25.08 -29.67 -20.42
C MET A 196 -24.54 -28.43 -21.14
N HIS A 197 -25.38 -27.71 -21.89
CA HIS A 197 -25.01 -26.46 -22.52
C HIS A 197 -24.73 -25.35 -21.47
N VAL A 198 -25.54 -25.28 -20.41
CA VAL A 198 -25.35 -24.35 -19.29
C VAL A 198 -24.00 -24.57 -18.62
N GLN A 199 -23.65 -25.83 -18.30
CA GLN A 199 -22.35 -26.19 -17.71
C GLN A 199 -21.18 -25.87 -18.62
N ALA A 200 -21.39 -25.93 -19.94
CA ALA A 200 -20.40 -25.54 -20.95
C ALA A 200 -20.32 -24.02 -21.19
N GLY A 201 -21.10 -23.19 -20.46
CA GLY A 201 -21.18 -21.74 -20.63
C GLY A 201 -21.90 -21.27 -21.90
N ARG A 202 -22.56 -22.22 -22.62
CA ARG A 202 -23.25 -21.93 -23.89
C ARG A 202 -24.74 -21.65 -23.65
N PHE A 203 -25.01 -20.50 -22.98
CA PHE A 203 -26.35 -20.16 -22.51
C PHE A 203 -27.35 -20.00 -23.66
N LYS A 204 -26.99 -19.37 -24.78
CA LYS A 204 -27.85 -19.18 -25.94
C LYS A 204 -28.25 -20.54 -26.59
N ASP A 205 -27.31 -21.49 -26.61
CA ASP A 205 -27.55 -22.83 -27.17
C ASP A 205 -28.45 -23.67 -26.27
N ALA A 206 -28.50 -23.41 -24.98
CA ALA A 206 -29.33 -24.10 -24.00
C ALA A 206 -30.82 -23.69 -24.09
N VAL A 207 -31.14 -22.45 -24.54
CA VAL A 207 -32.51 -21.90 -24.61
C VAL A 207 -33.47 -22.79 -25.41
N PRO A 208 -33.16 -23.21 -26.69
CA PRO A 208 -34.08 -24.02 -27.47
C PRO A 208 -34.40 -25.38 -26.79
N TYR A 209 -33.42 -25.99 -26.12
CA TYR A 209 -33.62 -27.23 -25.42
C TYR A 209 -34.51 -27.04 -24.14
N MET A 210 -34.32 -25.95 -23.43
CA MET A 210 -35.18 -25.62 -22.29
C MET A 210 -36.60 -25.32 -22.75
N LYS A 211 -36.83 -24.59 -23.88
CA LYS A 211 -38.10 -24.35 -24.48
C LYS A 211 -38.77 -25.70 -24.97
N ALA A 212 -37.96 -26.64 -25.45
CA ALA A 212 -38.43 -27.97 -25.85
C ALA A 212 -38.92 -28.81 -24.61
N ALA A 213 -38.21 -28.72 -23.49
CA ALA A 213 -38.63 -29.35 -22.23
C ALA A 213 -39.97 -28.77 -21.75
N ILE A 214 -40.13 -27.45 -21.79
CA ILE A 214 -41.38 -26.75 -21.41
C ILE A 214 -42.52 -27.11 -22.34
N LYS A 215 -42.26 -27.30 -23.66
CA LYS A 215 -43.32 -27.75 -24.59
C LYS A 215 -43.88 -29.13 -24.21
N LYS A 216 -43.08 -29.95 -23.58
CA LYS A 216 -43.50 -31.31 -23.11
C LYS A 216 -44.16 -31.28 -21.71
N ASP A 217 -43.73 -30.35 -20.85
CA ASP A 217 -44.30 -30.11 -19.54
C ASP A 217 -44.56 -28.59 -19.31
N PRO A 218 -45.67 -28.05 -19.92
CA PRO A 218 -45.90 -26.59 -19.90
C PRO A 218 -46.35 -26.06 -18.54
N ASN A 219 -46.75 -26.94 -17.62
CA ASN A 219 -47.23 -26.55 -16.29
C ASN A 219 -46.17 -26.64 -15.19
N SER A 220 -44.94 -26.95 -15.55
CA SER A 220 -43.83 -26.98 -14.60
C SER A 220 -43.29 -25.57 -14.32
N ALA A 221 -43.66 -24.98 -13.19
CA ALA A 221 -43.13 -23.69 -12.75
C ALA A 221 -41.59 -23.71 -12.64
N ALA A 222 -41.00 -24.85 -12.24
CA ALA A 222 -39.58 -25.03 -12.13
C ALA A 222 -38.84 -24.86 -13.49
N LEU A 223 -39.38 -25.43 -14.57
CA LEU A 223 -38.80 -25.27 -15.91
C LEU A 223 -38.91 -23.83 -16.41
N TRP A 224 -40.01 -23.14 -16.16
CA TRP A 224 -40.19 -21.74 -16.47
C TRP A 224 -39.22 -20.84 -15.68
N THR A 225 -39.02 -21.11 -14.38
CA THR A 225 -38.04 -20.40 -13.54
C THR A 225 -36.62 -20.57 -14.08
N GLN A 226 -36.23 -21.78 -14.47
CA GLN A 226 -34.91 -22.05 -15.03
C GLN A 226 -34.73 -21.45 -16.43
N LEU A 227 -35.80 -21.43 -17.25
CA LEU A 227 -35.76 -20.72 -18.53
C LEU A 227 -35.57 -19.23 -18.31
N ALA A 228 -36.21 -18.63 -17.31
CA ALA A 228 -36.02 -17.22 -16.97
C ALA A 228 -34.58 -16.91 -16.58
N GLN A 229 -33.99 -17.71 -15.70
CA GLN A 229 -32.58 -17.58 -15.28
C GLN A 229 -31.60 -17.79 -16.46
N LEU A 230 -31.91 -18.73 -17.34
CA LEU A 230 -31.10 -19.00 -18.53
C LEU A 230 -31.16 -17.84 -19.52
N LEU A 231 -32.36 -17.30 -19.79
CA LEU A 231 -32.55 -16.15 -20.68
C LEU A 231 -31.87 -14.90 -20.15
N MET A 232 -31.83 -14.69 -18.83
CA MET A 232 -31.05 -13.62 -18.21
C MET A 232 -29.54 -13.75 -18.54
N ARG A 233 -29.00 -14.98 -18.40
CA ARG A 233 -27.59 -15.25 -18.75
C ARG A 233 -27.32 -15.19 -20.26
N ALA A 234 -28.35 -15.37 -21.08
CA ALA A 234 -28.29 -15.24 -22.55
C ALA A 234 -28.51 -13.80 -23.04
N ASP A 235 -28.66 -12.83 -22.10
CA ASP A 235 -28.90 -11.40 -22.38
C ASP A 235 -30.26 -11.11 -23.06
N SER A 236 -31.26 -11.94 -22.79
CA SER A 236 -32.62 -11.82 -23.31
C SER A 236 -33.61 -11.47 -22.20
N VAL A 237 -33.41 -10.27 -21.59
CA VAL A 237 -34.09 -9.88 -20.34
C VAL A 237 -35.59 -9.82 -20.46
N ASP A 238 -36.16 -9.35 -21.59
CA ASP A 238 -37.64 -9.25 -21.78
C ASP A 238 -38.29 -10.64 -21.82
N GLU A 239 -37.68 -11.59 -22.53
CA GLU A 239 -38.13 -12.97 -22.58
C GLU A 239 -37.99 -13.64 -21.20
N ALA A 240 -36.92 -13.31 -20.47
CA ALA A 240 -36.67 -13.80 -19.11
C ALA A 240 -37.79 -13.37 -18.16
N VAL A 241 -38.18 -12.09 -18.19
CA VAL A 241 -39.30 -11.58 -17.38
C VAL A 241 -40.63 -12.26 -17.75
N ALA A 242 -40.91 -12.46 -19.06
CA ALA A 242 -42.10 -13.16 -19.48
C ALA A 242 -42.14 -14.61 -18.98
N ALA A 243 -41.00 -15.31 -19.03
CA ALA A 243 -40.88 -16.67 -18.50
C ALA A 243 -41.03 -16.71 -16.97
N ALA A 244 -40.45 -15.75 -16.24
CA ALA A 244 -40.60 -15.66 -14.78
C ALA A 244 -42.04 -15.34 -14.37
N ARG A 245 -42.75 -14.44 -15.08
CA ARG A 245 -44.19 -14.19 -14.83
C ARG A 245 -45.02 -15.47 -15.00
N ARG A 246 -44.70 -16.24 -16.05
CA ARG A 246 -45.37 -17.53 -16.25
C ARG A 246 -45.09 -18.52 -15.13
N ALA A 247 -43.87 -18.54 -14.59
CA ALA A 247 -43.53 -19.36 -13.43
C ALA A 247 -44.35 -18.97 -12.17
N VAL A 248 -44.50 -17.66 -11.92
CA VAL A 248 -45.33 -17.14 -10.81
C VAL A 248 -46.80 -17.49 -10.98
N GLU A 249 -47.36 -17.37 -12.21
CA GLU A 249 -48.75 -17.79 -12.49
C GLU A 249 -49.00 -19.27 -12.18
N LEU A 250 -48.02 -20.14 -12.47
CA LEU A 250 -48.11 -21.57 -12.26
C LEU A 250 -47.90 -22.01 -10.79
N ALA A 251 -47.09 -21.23 -10.07
CA ALA A 251 -46.79 -21.51 -8.65
C ALA A 251 -46.76 -20.21 -7.82
N PRO A 252 -47.90 -19.59 -7.54
CA PRO A 252 -48.02 -18.30 -6.86
C PRO A 252 -47.64 -18.35 -5.37
N ASP A 253 -47.46 -19.53 -4.81
CA ASP A 253 -47.06 -19.71 -3.42
C ASP A 253 -45.64 -20.19 -3.27
N GLN A 254 -44.87 -20.17 -4.35
CA GLN A 254 -43.43 -20.58 -4.33
C GLN A 254 -42.51 -19.36 -4.27
N VAL A 255 -41.76 -19.23 -3.18
CA VAL A 255 -40.83 -18.10 -2.94
C VAL A 255 -39.82 -17.93 -4.08
N SER A 256 -39.25 -19.03 -4.60
CA SER A 256 -38.24 -18.97 -5.64
C SER A 256 -38.69 -18.38 -6.99
N THR A 257 -40.00 -18.52 -7.33
CA THR A 257 -40.59 -17.92 -8.54
C THR A 257 -40.64 -16.40 -8.42
N HIS A 258 -41.14 -15.91 -7.28
CA HIS A 258 -41.20 -14.48 -6.96
C HIS A 258 -39.81 -13.85 -6.88
N MET A 259 -38.86 -14.52 -6.23
CA MET A 259 -37.46 -14.05 -6.15
C MET A 259 -36.82 -13.91 -7.54
N THR A 260 -37.03 -14.90 -8.42
CA THR A 260 -36.50 -14.84 -9.81
C THR A 260 -37.14 -13.69 -10.59
N LEU A 261 -38.46 -13.49 -10.46
CA LEU A 261 -39.14 -12.38 -11.12
C LEU A 261 -38.68 -11.02 -10.58
N ALA A 262 -38.54 -10.89 -9.26
CA ALA A 262 -38.05 -9.66 -8.65
C ALA A 262 -36.65 -9.25 -9.14
N GLU A 263 -35.69 -10.18 -9.22
CA GLU A 263 -34.35 -9.91 -9.70
C GLU A 263 -34.34 -9.47 -11.18
N LEU A 264 -35.17 -10.10 -12.02
CA LEU A 264 -35.33 -9.72 -13.41
C LEU A 264 -35.96 -8.33 -13.59
N LEU A 265 -37.00 -8.03 -12.79
CA LEU A 265 -37.65 -6.71 -12.78
C LEU A 265 -36.70 -5.63 -12.29
N ARG A 266 -35.83 -5.92 -11.30
CA ARG A 266 -34.75 -5.04 -10.87
C ARG A 266 -33.78 -4.75 -12.02
N THR A 267 -33.39 -5.76 -12.78
CA THR A 267 -32.52 -5.62 -13.95
C THR A 267 -33.16 -4.73 -15.04
N GLN A 268 -34.48 -4.81 -15.21
CA GLN A 268 -35.27 -3.92 -16.08
C GLN A 268 -35.52 -2.53 -15.48
N ARG A 269 -35.02 -2.23 -14.28
CA ARG A 269 -35.32 -1.00 -13.51
C ARG A 269 -36.80 -0.79 -13.17
N LYS A 270 -37.61 -1.84 -13.19
CA LYS A 270 -39.02 -1.85 -12.77
C LYS A 270 -39.12 -2.08 -11.26
N ILE A 271 -38.57 -1.12 -10.52
CA ILE A 271 -38.36 -1.29 -9.08
C ILE A 271 -39.66 -1.50 -8.29
N PRO A 272 -40.75 -0.75 -8.53
CA PRO A 272 -41.99 -0.98 -7.76
C PRO A 272 -42.58 -2.38 -7.93
N GLU A 273 -42.44 -2.96 -9.14
CA GLU A 273 -42.88 -4.33 -9.39
C GLU A 273 -41.97 -5.34 -8.67
N ALA A 274 -40.65 -5.10 -8.68
CA ALA A 274 -39.69 -5.95 -7.98
C ALA A 274 -39.93 -5.93 -6.43
N GLU A 275 -40.21 -4.76 -5.87
CA GLU A 275 -40.57 -4.60 -4.46
C GLU A 275 -41.83 -5.43 -4.10
N ALA A 276 -42.87 -5.39 -4.95
CA ALA A 276 -44.10 -6.15 -4.73
C ALA A 276 -43.84 -7.67 -4.71
N GLU A 277 -42.99 -8.17 -5.61
CA GLU A 277 -42.65 -9.59 -5.68
C GLU A 277 -41.82 -10.03 -4.47
N LEU A 278 -40.89 -9.18 -3.99
CA LEU A 278 -40.08 -9.43 -2.80
C LEU A 278 -40.94 -9.41 -1.53
N GLU A 279 -41.88 -8.47 -1.38
CA GLU A 279 -42.84 -8.44 -0.29
C GLU A 279 -43.73 -9.69 -0.29
N ARG A 280 -44.13 -10.17 -1.49
CA ARG A 280 -44.88 -11.44 -1.60
C ARG A 280 -44.02 -12.62 -1.15
N SER A 281 -42.75 -12.65 -1.51
CA SER A 281 -41.78 -13.65 -1.05
C SER A 281 -41.67 -13.68 0.49
N ILE A 282 -41.59 -12.49 1.11
CA ILE A 282 -41.56 -12.32 2.58
C ILE A 282 -42.83 -12.86 3.22
N GLN A 283 -44.01 -12.57 2.65
CA GLN A 283 -45.27 -13.07 3.15
C GLN A 283 -45.37 -14.60 3.08
N LEU A 284 -44.85 -15.20 2.01
CA LEU A 284 -44.87 -16.65 1.82
C LEU A 284 -43.89 -17.39 2.75
N SER A 285 -42.74 -16.77 3.03
CA SER A 285 -41.75 -17.33 3.93
C SER A 285 -41.09 -16.25 4.80
N PRO A 286 -41.75 -15.86 5.90
CA PRO A 286 -41.24 -14.83 6.80
C PRO A 286 -39.89 -15.14 7.44
N SER A 287 -39.51 -16.41 7.47
CA SER A 287 -38.19 -16.85 7.99
C SER A 287 -37.11 -16.94 6.95
N SER A 288 -37.37 -16.65 5.67
CA SER A 288 -36.35 -16.63 4.63
C SER A 288 -35.63 -15.28 4.64
N GLU A 289 -34.31 -15.29 4.80
CA GLU A 289 -33.51 -14.04 4.87
C GLU A 289 -33.33 -13.37 3.52
N GLU A 290 -33.19 -14.16 2.45
CA GLU A 290 -32.82 -13.68 1.11
C GLU A 290 -33.78 -12.59 0.54
N PRO A 291 -35.11 -12.70 0.65
CA PRO A 291 -36.00 -11.64 0.19
C PRO A 291 -35.81 -10.31 0.92
N TYR A 292 -35.61 -10.35 2.25
CA TYR A 292 -35.36 -9.14 3.04
C TYR A 292 -34.05 -8.48 2.65
N LEU A 293 -32.97 -9.28 2.52
CA LEU A 293 -31.65 -8.76 2.14
C LEU A 293 -31.65 -8.13 0.75
N THR A 294 -32.40 -8.76 -0.18
CA THR A 294 -32.53 -8.24 -1.54
C THR A 294 -33.33 -6.94 -1.56
N LEU A 295 -34.43 -6.89 -0.83
CA LEU A 295 -35.30 -5.70 -0.72
C LEU A 295 -34.54 -4.54 -0.04
N ALA A 296 -33.83 -4.82 1.04
CA ALA A 296 -33.03 -3.83 1.73
C ALA A 296 -31.93 -3.27 0.82
N ARG A 297 -31.25 -4.11 0.04
CA ARG A 297 -30.23 -3.68 -0.96
C ARG A 297 -30.84 -2.76 -2.00
N ILE A 298 -32.02 -3.07 -2.55
CA ILE A 298 -32.73 -2.20 -3.48
C ILE A 298 -32.99 -0.82 -2.87
N TYR A 299 -33.44 -0.76 -1.63
CA TYR A 299 -33.70 0.50 -0.94
C TYR A 299 -32.41 1.29 -0.67
N VAL A 300 -31.30 0.62 -0.33
CA VAL A 300 -29.99 1.28 -0.18
C VAL A 300 -29.49 1.84 -1.51
N GLU A 301 -29.61 1.09 -2.62
CA GLU A 301 -29.24 1.56 -3.96
C GLU A 301 -30.03 2.82 -4.37
N GLN A 302 -31.28 2.95 -3.89
CA GLN A 302 -32.14 4.11 -4.10
C GLN A 302 -31.99 5.21 -3.03
N LYS A 303 -31.10 5.04 -2.06
CA LYS A 303 -30.93 5.93 -0.90
C LYS A 303 -32.19 6.09 -0.05
N GLN A 304 -33.09 5.10 -0.08
CA GLN A 304 -34.31 5.03 0.76
C GLN A 304 -33.97 4.33 2.08
N TYR A 305 -33.07 4.95 2.85
CA TYR A 305 -32.45 4.33 4.04
C TYR A 305 -33.48 3.95 5.11
N ASP A 306 -34.55 4.74 5.30
CA ASP A 306 -35.59 4.42 6.27
C ASP A 306 -36.34 3.14 5.90
N LYS A 307 -36.65 2.91 4.61
CA LYS A 307 -37.27 1.69 4.16
C LYS A 307 -36.34 0.48 4.30
N ALA A 308 -35.06 0.65 3.93
CA ALA A 308 -34.06 -0.39 4.11
C ALA A 308 -33.97 -0.82 5.58
N ARG A 309 -33.95 0.17 6.49
CA ARG A 309 -33.93 -0.05 7.93
C ARG A 309 -35.18 -0.81 8.41
N ALA A 310 -36.37 -0.38 7.98
CA ALA A 310 -37.60 -1.05 8.36
C ALA A 310 -37.64 -2.51 7.93
N VAL A 311 -37.18 -2.82 6.71
CA VAL A 311 -37.09 -4.20 6.20
C VAL A 311 -36.10 -5.04 7.00
N LEU A 312 -34.89 -4.51 7.28
CA LEU A 312 -33.92 -5.23 8.09
C LEU A 312 -34.35 -5.43 9.53
N LEU A 313 -35.09 -4.49 10.13
CA LEU A 313 -35.66 -4.67 11.47
C LEU A 313 -36.69 -5.79 11.49
N ARG A 314 -37.57 -5.88 10.48
CA ARG A 314 -38.48 -7.02 10.32
C ARG A 314 -37.73 -8.36 10.25
N LEU A 315 -36.59 -8.39 9.55
CA LEU A 315 -35.73 -9.59 9.50
C LEU A 315 -35.18 -9.93 10.89
N VAL A 316 -34.67 -8.93 11.63
CA VAL A 316 -34.16 -9.14 13.01
C VAL A 316 -35.26 -9.62 13.96
N GLU A 317 -36.52 -9.16 13.81
CA GLU A 317 -37.67 -9.66 14.59
C GLU A 317 -37.94 -11.15 14.33
N GLN A 318 -37.79 -11.60 13.07
CA GLN A 318 -37.94 -13.01 12.71
C GLN A 318 -36.74 -13.86 13.11
N GLN A 319 -35.52 -13.30 12.98
CA GLN A 319 -34.27 -13.97 13.25
C GLN A 319 -33.33 -13.11 14.12
N PRO A 320 -33.59 -13.06 15.44
CA PRO A 320 -32.78 -12.18 16.34
C PRO A 320 -31.29 -12.52 16.42
N ARG A 321 -30.92 -13.75 16.07
CA ARG A 321 -29.53 -14.24 16.11
C ARG A 321 -28.78 -14.16 14.75
N LEU A 322 -29.39 -13.53 13.76
CA LEU A 322 -28.76 -13.39 12.45
C LEU A 322 -27.74 -12.22 12.47
N ALA A 323 -26.46 -12.54 12.65
CA ALA A 323 -25.36 -11.57 12.69
C ALA A 323 -25.32 -10.68 11.43
N GLN A 324 -25.57 -11.27 10.25
CA GLN A 324 -25.60 -10.55 8.98
C GLN A 324 -26.64 -9.41 8.96
N ALA A 325 -27.82 -9.61 9.54
CA ALA A 325 -28.84 -8.56 9.59
C ALA A 325 -28.43 -7.42 10.53
N GLN A 326 -27.82 -7.73 11.68
CA GLN A 326 -27.27 -6.72 12.59
C GLN A 326 -26.12 -5.94 11.92
N PHE A 327 -25.23 -6.62 11.21
CA PHE A 327 -24.16 -5.98 10.45
C PHE A 327 -24.70 -5.01 9.39
N LEU A 328 -25.71 -5.41 8.62
CA LEU A 328 -26.29 -4.55 7.60
C LEU A 328 -27.02 -3.33 8.19
N LEU A 329 -27.70 -3.50 9.32
CA LEU A 329 -28.27 -2.37 10.08
C LEU A 329 -27.17 -1.42 10.56
N GLY A 330 -26.07 -1.96 11.09
CA GLY A 330 -24.91 -1.16 11.49
C GLY A 330 -24.28 -0.39 10.33
N ARG A 331 -24.12 -1.04 9.17
CA ARG A 331 -23.66 -0.36 7.96
C ARG A 331 -24.60 0.74 7.50
N LEU A 332 -25.90 0.49 7.54
CA LEU A 332 -26.91 1.49 7.20
C LEU A 332 -26.87 2.69 8.15
N ALA A 333 -26.67 2.43 9.44
CA ALA A 333 -26.48 3.47 10.44
C ALA A 333 -25.21 4.31 10.19
N ILE A 334 -24.13 3.71 9.67
CA ILE A 334 -22.93 4.43 9.22
C ILE A 334 -23.27 5.38 8.05
N GLU A 335 -23.99 4.89 7.04
CA GLU A 335 -24.38 5.70 5.87
C GLU A 335 -25.30 6.89 6.24
N THR A 336 -26.02 6.77 7.35
CA THR A 336 -26.90 7.82 7.88
C THR A 336 -26.26 8.60 9.04
N GLU A 337 -24.98 8.41 9.31
CA GLU A 337 -24.20 9.04 10.39
C GLU A 337 -24.82 8.86 11.79
N ASN A 338 -25.64 7.80 11.97
CA ASN A 338 -26.19 7.43 13.28
C ASN A 338 -25.20 6.51 14.02
N TRP A 339 -24.20 7.15 14.63
CA TRP A 339 -23.06 6.44 15.23
C TRP A 339 -23.45 5.55 16.41
N ASP A 340 -24.41 5.97 17.23
CA ASP A 340 -24.85 5.19 18.40
C ASP A 340 -25.55 3.90 17.94
N GLU A 341 -26.42 3.98 16.95
CA GLU A 341 -27.05 2.77 16.36
C GLU A 341 -25.99 1.92 15.64
N ALA A 342 -25.06 2.52 14.90
CA ALA A 342 -24.00 1.79 14.22
C ALA A 342 -23.19 0.95 15.22
N ILE A 343 -22.75 1.54 16.33
CA ILE A 343 -22.02 0.86 17.38
C ILE A 343 -22.86 -0.29 17.97
N ALA A 344 -24.09 -0.01 18.34
CA ALA A 344 -24.95 -1.01 18.96
C ALA A 344 -25.19 -2.23 18.05
N ARG A 345 -25.46 -1.98 16.76
CA ARG A 345 -25.71 -3.03 15.78
C ARG A 345 -24.48 -3.82 15.40
N LEU A 346 -23.34 -3.13 15.20
CA LEU A 346 -22.08 -3.80 14.89
C LEU A 346 -21.56 -4.61 16.08
N THR A 347 -21.73 -4.11 17.30
CA THR A 347 -21.40 -4.86 18.52
C THR A 347 -22.24 -6.13 18.60
N ALA A 348 -23.57 -6.04 18.39
CA ALA A 348 -24.42 -7.21 18.35
C ALA A 348 -24.00 -8.20 17.26
N ALA A 349 -23.56 -7.71 16.09
CA ALA A 349 -23.08 -8.58 15.01
C ALA A 349 -21.87 -9.40 15.41
N VAL A 350 -20.84 -8.78 16.02
CA VAL A 350 -19.61 -9.47 16.46
C VAL A 350 -19.81 -10.36 17.70
N GLU A 351 -20.83 -10.10 18.49
CA GLU A 351 -21.22 -10.96 19.62
C GLU A 351 -21.95 -12.22 19.15
N LEU A 352 -22.75 -12.11 18.08
CA LEU A 352 -23.46 -13.22 17.48
C LEU A 352 -22.56 -14.09 16.59
N ASP A 353 -21.64 -13.45 15.87
CA ASP A 353 -20.69 -14.10 14.98
C ASP A 353 -19.31 -13.45 15.17
N PRO A 354 -18.47 -13.99 16.07
CA PRO A 354 -17.12 -13.50 16.31
C PRO A 354 -16.19 -13.58 15.09
N ASP A 355 -16.51 -14.41 14.11
CA ASP A 355 -15.74 -14.57 12.86
C ASP A 355 -16.14 -13.57 11.78
N HIS A 356 -17.07 -12.65 12.09
CA HIS A 356 -17.58 -11.68 11.12
C HIS A 356 -16.59 -10.50 10.92
N ASP A 357 -15.59 -10.68 10.05
CA ASP A 357 -14.53 -9.70 9.75
C ASP A 357 -15.06 -8.31 9.38
N GLY A 358 -16.13 -8.27 8.59
CA GLY A 358 -16.75 -7.02 8.15
C GLY A 358 -17.30 -6.19 9.32
N ALA A 359 -17.88 -6.85 10.32
CA ALA A 359 -18.46 -6.17 11.49
C ALA A 359 -17.35 -5.61 12.39
N TRP A 360 -16.29 -6.38 12.68
CA TRP A 360 -15.13 -5.89 13.41
C TRP A 360 -14.47 -4.70 12.74
N SER A 361 -14.24 -4.81 11.42
CA SER A 361 -13.63 -3.72 10.64
C SER A 361 -14.46 -2.44 10.65
N ALA A 362 -15.78 -2.57 10.49
CA ALA A 362 -16.71 -1.43 10.52
C ALA A 362 -16.78 -0.80 11.91
N LEU A 363 -16.85 -1.60 12.98
CA LEU A 363 -16.89 -1.11 14.36
C LEU A 363 -15.61 -0.35 14.72
N GLY A 364 -14.44 -0.89 14.38
CA GLY A 364 -13.17 -0.24 14.60
C GLY A 364 -13.03 1.07 13.81
N ALA A 365 -13.53 1.12 12.56
CA ALA A 365 -13.54 2.34 11.77
C ALA A 365 -14.49 3.41 12.34
N VAL A 366 -15.67 3.03 12.82
CA VAL A 366 -16.59 3.98 13.48
C VAL A 366 -15.92 4.65 14.67
N TYR A 367 -15.29 3.88 15.54
CA TYR A 367 -14.60 4.46 16.70
C TYR A 367 -13.38 5.28 16.30
N GLY A 368 -12.50 4.74 15.43
CA GLY A 368 -11.21 5.36 15.14
C GLY A 368 -11.26 6.51 14.13
N GLU A 369 -12.09 6.39 13.09
CA GLU A 369 -12.10 7.32 11.97
C GLU A 369 -13.24 8.34 12.07
N ALA A 370 -14.45 7.88 12.43
CA ALA A 370 -15.61 8.77 12.49
C ALA A 370 -15.69 9.54 13.82
N LEU A 371 -15.47 8.86 14.95
CA LEU A 371 -15.63 9.44 16.28
C LEU A 371 -14.31 9.89 16.92
N HIS A 372 -13.17 9.54 16.33
CA HIS A 372 -11.83 9.79 16.88
C HIS A 372 -11.62 9.24 18.32
N LYS A 373 -12.38 8.19 18.69
CA LYS A 373 -12.29 7.46 19.95
C LYS A 373 -11.26 6.35 19.81
N ASN A 374 -9.98 6.75 19.89
CA ASN A 374 -8.87 5.86 19.56
C ASN A 374 -8.72 4.69 20.54
N GLU A 375 -8.99 4.88 21.84
CA GLU A 375 -8.88 3.80 22.83
C GLU A 375 -9.93 2.71 22.59
N GLU A 376 -11.16 3.11 22.30
CA GLU A 376 -12.24 2.19 21.96
C GLU A 376 -11.92 1.43 20.67
N ALA A 377 -11.35 2.10 19.66
CA ALA A 377 -10.92 1.45 18.43
C ALA A 377 -9.80 0.41 18.67
N ILE A 378 -8.83 0.73 19.53
CA ILE A 378 -7.77 -0.19 19.95
C ILE A 378 -8.39 -1.43 20.61
N GLU A 379 -9.32 -1.23 21.53
CA GLU A 379 -9.97 -2.34 22.23
C GLU A 379 -10.77 -3.22 21.26
N VAL A 380 -11.48 -2.63 20.31
CA VAL A 380 -12.20 -3.37 19.26
C VAL A 380 -11.24 -4.22 18.44
N TYR A 381 -10.13 -3.64 17.95
CA TYR A 381 -9.17 -4.41 17.17
C TYR A 381 -8.43 -5.48 17.99
N ARG A 382 -8.14 -5.25 19.27
CA ARG A 382 -7.61 -6.29 20.15
C ARG A 382 -8.58 -7.45 20.34
N ARG A 383 -9.87 -7.16 20.52
CA ARG A 383 -10.92 -8.19 20.59
C ARG A 383 -11.03 -8.95 19.25
N ALA A 384 -10.94 -8.24 18.13
CA ALA A 384 -10.96 -8.86 16.80
C ALA A 384 -9.76 -9.81 16.58
N VAL A 385 -8.54 -9.39 16.95
CA VAL A 385 -7.33 -10.25 16.92
C VAL A 385 -7.51 -11.50 17.79
N LYS A 386 -8.10 -11.33 18.98
CA LYS A 386 -8.34 -12.46 19.89
C LYS A 386 -9.41 -13.42 19.35
N ALA A 387 -10.47 -12.89 18.73
CA ALA A 387 -11.53 -13.70 18.13
C ALA A 387 -11.06 -14.43 16.87
N ASN A 388 -10.28 -13.75 16.03
CA ASN A 388 -9.83 -14.24 14.73
C ASN A 388 -8.29 -14.21 14.64
N PRO A 389 -7.54 -15.05 15.36
CA PRO A 389 -6.09 -15.03 15.39
C PRO A 389 -5.44 -15.38 14.05
N ASP A 390 -6.17 -16.11 13.20
CA ASP A 390 -5.73 -16.49 11.86
C ASP A 390 -5.91 -15.36 10.83
N ASN A 391 -6.61 -14.28 11.18
CA ASN A 391 -6.78 -13.13 10.31
C ASN A 391 -5.78 -12.02 10.64
N PRO A 392 -4.69 -11.88 9.85
CA PRO A 392 -3.64 -10.90 10.12
C PRO A 392 -4.10 -9.44 9.91
N ALA A 393 -5.25 -9.21 9.28
CA ALA A 393 -5.71 -7.88 8.95
C ALA A 393 -6.04 -7.03 10.19
N PHE A 394 -6.51 -7.64 11.28
CA PHE A 394 -6.83 -6.91 12.50
C PHE A 394 -5.59 -6.48 13.27
N ALA A 395 -4.58 -7.35 13.37
CA ALA A 395 -3.29 -7.01 13.95
C ALA A 395 -2.59 -5.90 13.12
N ASP A 396 -2.69 -5.96 11.80
CA ASP A 396 -2.16 -4.92 10.91
C ASP A 396 -2.85 -3.57 11.13
N LYS A 397 -4.19 -3.53 11.24
CA LYS A 397 -4.97 -2.31 11.54
C LYS A 397 -4.69 -1.76 12.93
N LEU A 398 -4.58 -2.63 13.93
CA LEU A 398 -4.22 -2.26 15.29
C LEU A 398 -2.84 -1.61 15.33
N ALA A 399 -1.86 -2.23 14.69
CA ALA A 399 -0.52 -1.69 14.60
C ALA A 399 -0.49 -0.33 13.90
N ASP A 400 -1.20 -0.17 12.79
CA ASP A 400 -1.30 1.12 12.09
C ASP A 400 -1.90 2.23 12.98
N LEU A 401 -2.92 1.90 13.77
CA LEU A 401 -3.53 2.83 14.72
C LEU A 401 -2.53 3.22 15.82
N LEU A 402 -1.85 2.25 16.42
CA LEU A 402 -0.87 2.46 17.46
C LEU A 402 0.34 3.29 16.98
N ILE A 403 0.81 3.05 15.74
CA ILE A 403 1.88 3.85 15.11
C ILE A 403 1.42 5.31 14.95
N ARG A 404 0.21 5.54 14.42
CA ARG A 404 -0.34 6.91 14.29
C ARG A 404 -0.42 7.66 15.61
N LEU A 405 -0.69 6.95 16.71
CA LEU A 405 -0.77 7.52 18.04
C LEU A 405 0.59 7.65 18.76
N GLY A 406 1.68 7.24 18.10
CA GLY A 406 3.03 7.25 18.69
C GLY A 406 3.23 6.19 19.78
N ARG A 407 2.32 5.22 19.92
CA ARG A 407 2.40 4.12 20.91
C ARG A 407 3.30 3.00 20.39
N LEU A 408 4.55 3.36 20.09
CA LEU A 408 5.49 2.47 19.39
C LEU A 408 5.78 1.14 20.13
N PRO A 409 5.90 1.07 21.48
CA PRO A 409 6.12 -0.21 22.16
C PRO A 409 4.96 -1.20 22.00
N GLU A 410 3.73 -0.70 21.99
CA GLU A 410 2.55 -1.55 21.79
C GLU A 410 2.43 -1.98 20.32
N ALA A 411 2.67 -1.06 19.38
CA ALA A 411 2.73 -1.39 17.95
C ALA A 411 3.79 -2.46 17.64
N GLN A 412 4.95 -2.37 18.32
CA GLN A 412 6.00 -3.40 18.25
C GLN A 412 5.47 -4.78 18.62
N THR A 413 4.80 -4.90 19.77
CA THR A 413 4.27 -6.18 20.26
C THR A 413 3.29 -6.80 19.28
N GLU A 414 2.37 -6.00 18.74
CA GLU A 414 1.38 -6.48 17.76
C GLU A 414 2.05 -6.88 16.43
N LEU A 415 3.06 -6.12 15.98
CA LEU A 415 3.79 -6.43 14.75
C LEU A 415 4.75 -7.61 14.90
N GLU A 416 5.37 -7.82 16.07
CA GLU A 416 6.15 -9.03 16.34
C GLU A 416 5.25 -10.26 16.24
N GLY A 417 4.07 -10.25 16.87
CA GLY A 417 3.09 -11.32 16.74
C GLY A 417 2.61 -11.53 15.31
N LEU A 418 2.35 -10.44 14.57
CA LEU A 418 1.96 -10.51 13.16
C LEU A 418 3.07 -11.10 12.26
N ALA A 419 4.32 -10.70 12.47
CA ALA A 419 5.46 -11.20 11.71
C ALA A 419 5.73 -12.68 11.98
N ASP A 420 5.54 -13.12 13.22
CA ASP A 420 5.67 -14.54 13.61
C ASP A 420 4.54 -15.38 13.01
N ALA A 421 3.30 -14.89 13.02
CA ALA A 421 2.16 -15.56 12.40
C ALA A 421 2.26 -15.58 10.86
N THR A 422 2.86 -14.56 10.26
CA THR A 422 2.96 -14.40 8.79
C THR A 422 4.41 -14.17 8.33
N PRO A 423 5.35 -15.12 8.53
CA PRO A 423 6.78 -14.91 8.30
C PRO A 423 7.15 -14.66 6.82
N GLN A 424 6.24 -14.94 5.90
CA GLN A 424 6.40 -14.68 4.47
C GLN A 424 5.74 -13.35 4.01
N ASN A 425 5.20 -12.55 4.96
CA ASN A 425 4.59 -11.27 4.65
C ASN A 425 5.60 -10.13 4.76
N PRO A 426 6.11 -9.58 3.64
CA PRO A 426 7.13 -8.53 3.70
C PRO A 426 6.59 -7.22 4.28
N ARG A 427 5.26 -6.97 4.22
CA ARG A 427 4.67 -5.75 4.78
C ARG A 427 4.74 -5.72 6.31
N ALA A 428 4.51 -6.86 6.96
CA ALA A 428 4.63 -6.97 8.42
C ALA A 428 6.06 -6.65 8.86
N TRP A 429 7.07 -7.28 8.23
CA TRP A 429 8.47 -7.00 8.51
C TRP A 429 8.90 -5.57 8.18
N MET A 430 8.33 -4.96 7.12
CA MET A 430 8.61 -3.56 6.78
C MET A 430 8.12 -2.61 7.88
N LYS A 431 6.89 -2.79 8.38
CA LYS A 431 6.32 -1.98 9.46
C LYS A 431 7.09 -2.20 10.77
N LEU A 432 7.39 -3.46 11.09
CA LEU A 432 8.16 -3.81 12.29
C LEU A 432 9.56 -3.18 12.25
N GLY A 433 10.24 -3.24 11.11
CA GLY A 433 11.52 -2.59 10.89
C GLY A 433 11.45 -1.07 11.10
N ALA A 434 10.40 -0.43 10.57
CA ALA A 434 10.19 1.01 10.77
C ALA A 434 9.94 1.36 12.25
N VAL A 435 9.14 0.56 12.97
CA VAL A 435 8.89 0.77 14.41
C VAL A 435 10.16 0.58 15.23
N TYR A 436 10.98 -0.43 14.92
CA TYR A 436 12.29 -0.60 15.56
C TYR A 436 13.24 0.57 15.27
N TYR A 437 13.22 1.08 14.01
CA TYR A 437 14.04 2.23 13.62
C TYR A 437 13.68 3.49 14.42
N GLU A 438 12.40 3.81 14.53
CA GLU A 438 11.92 4.96 15.33
C GLU A 438 12.29 4.83 16.82
N GLN A 439 12.34 3.61 17.35
CA GLN A 439 12.79 3.32 18.71
C GLN A 439 14.32 3.24 18.84
N LYS A 440 15.08 3.49 17.77
CA LYS A 440 16.54 3.39 17.71
C LYS A 440 17.09 1.99 18.05
N MET A 441 16.28 0.96 17.85
CA MET A 441 16.65 -0.44 18.01
C MET A 441 17.31 -0.96 16.73
N TRP A 442 18.48 -0.39 16.39
CA TRP A 442 19.11 -0.53 15.08
C TRP A 442 19.30 -1.96 14.62
N ASP A 443 19.79 -2.85 15.47
CA ASP A 443 20.04 -4.24 15.08
C ASP A 443 18.75 -4.98 14.75
N LYS A 444 17.67 -4.79 15.52
CA LYS A 444 16.37 -5.37 15.22
C LYS A 444 15.77 -4.80 13.94
N ALA A 445 15.91 -3.50 13.70
CA ALA A 445 15.47 -2.86 12.47
C ALA A 445 16.21 -3.42 11.23
N ILE A 446 17.55 -3.59 11.36
CA ILE A 446 18.38 -4.22 10.32
C ILE A 446 17.87 -5.63 10.00
N ASP A 447 17.63 -6.45 11.01
CA ASP A 447 17.17 -7.84 10.80
C ASP A 447 15.79 -7.88 10.13
N ALA A 448 14.86 -7.01 10.55
CA ALA A 448 13.54 -6.89 9.94
C ALA A 448 13.63 -6.45 8.47
N PHE A 449 14.40 -5.40 8.15
CA PHE A 449 14.56 -4.95 6.76
C PHE A 449 15.35 -5.98 5.91
N ARG A 450 16.33 -6.69 6.47
CA ARG A 450 16.99 -7.81 5.80
C ARG A 450 15.99 -8.89 5.43
N ARG A 451 15.03 -9.19 6.31
CA ARG A 451 13.99 -10.16 6.03
C ARG A 451 13.13 -9.72 4.85
N VAL A 452 12.74 -8.44 4.78
CA VAL A 452 12.03 -7.88 3.61
C VAL A 452 12.85 -8.05 2.33
N VAL A 453 14.12 -7.68 2.36
CA VAL A 453 15.02 -7.80 1.19
C VAL A 453 15.21 -9.26 0.76
N ALA A 454 15.19 -10.20 1.70
CA ALA A 454 15.27 -11.64 1.39
C ALA A 454 13.99 -12.16 0.73
N LEU A 455 12.82 -11.69 1.17
CA LEU A 455 11.52 -12.05 0.61
C LEU A 455 11.27 -11.38 -0.75
N GLU A 456 11.70 -10.12 -0.89
CA GLU A 456 11.54 -9.29 -2.08
C GLU A 456 12.89 -8.68 -2.50
N PRO A 457 13.76 -9.42 -3.19
CA PRO A 457 15.09 -8.92 -3.57
C PRO A 457 15.09 -7.66 -4.45
N GLY A 458 13.99 -7.41 -5.17
CA GLY A 458 13.76 -6.22 -5.99
C GLY A 458 13.20 -5.01 -5.24
N ASN A 459 12.92 -5.12 -3.95
CA ASN A 459 12.35 -4.03 -3.17
C ASN A 459 13.42 -2.98 -2.80
N LEU A 460 13.60 -1.99 -3.69
CA LEU A 460 14.60 -0.93 -3.50
C LEU A 460 14.29 -0.05 -2.29
N ARG A 461 13.01 0.10 -1.94
CA ARG A 461 12.61 0.86 -0.75
C ARG A 461 13.09 0.18 0.54
N ALA A 462 12.93 -1.14 0.63
CA ALA A 462 13.44 -1.89 1.78
C ALA A 462 14.96 -1.82 1.88
N ARG A 463 15.67 -1.91 0.75
CA ARG A 463 17.13 -1.71 0.70
C ARG A 463 17.53 -0.32 1.14
N TYR A 464 16.77 0.70 0.77
CA TYR A 464 17.05 2.07 1.19
C TYR A 464 16.91 2.22 2.71
N PHE A 465 15.82 1.72 3.31
CA PHE A 465 15.67 1.72 4.76
C PHE A 465 16.75 0.90 5.47
N LEU A 466 17.14 -0.24 4.89
CA LEU A 466 18.25 -1.02 5.41
C LEU A 466 19.57 -0.23 5.39
N ALA A 467 19.85 0.45 4.29
CA ALA A 467 21.05 1.27 4.14
C ALA A 467 21.07 2.45 5.13
N THR A 468 19.99 3.19 5.27
CA THR A 468 19.87 4.29 6.23
C THR A 468 20.00 3.79 7.67
N THR A 469 19.39 2.64 7.99
CA THR A 469 19.53 2.02 9.31
C THR A 469 20.98 1.62 9.60
N TYR A 470 21.72 1.09 8.60
CA TYR A 470 23.14 0.84 8.75
C TYR A 470 23.95 2.12 8.99
N MET A 471 23.60 3.23 8.31
CA MET A 471 24.26 4.52 8.53
C MET A 471 24.08 5.03 9.96
N ASP A 472 22.85 4.93 10.49
CA ASP A 472 22.53 5.37 11.86
C ASP A 472 23.12 4.44 12.93
N ALA A 473 23.31 3.17 12.59
CA ALA A 473 24.05 2.19 13.40
C ALA A 473 25.58 2.32 13.27
N ASN A 474 26.10 3.32 12.55
CA ASN A 474 27.55 3.50 12.23
C ASN A 474 28.18 2.30 11.50
N ARG A 475 27.38 1.57 10.72
CA ARG A 475 27.81 0.42 9.91
C ARG A 475 27.96 0.83 8.44
N ASP A 476 28.87 1.79 8.20
CA ASP A 476 29.06 2.45 6.90
C ASP A 476 29.42 1.51 5.73
N PRO A 477 30.23 0.46 5.92
CA PRO A 477 30.54 -0.47 4.83
C PRO A 477 29.32 -1.22 4.31
N GLU A 478 28.43 -1.65 5.22
CA GLU A 478 27.19 -2.35 4.85
C GLU A 478 26.20 -1.39 4.22
N ALA A 479 26.05 -0.16 4.75
CA ALA A 479 25.24 0.88 4.16
C ALA A 479 25.63 1.17 2.71
N LYS A 480 26.93 1.37 2.47
CA LYS A 480 27.49 1.57 1.13
C LYS A 480 27.14 0.42 0.19
N ALA A 481 27.31 -0.82 0.64
CA ALA A 481 27.00 -1.99 -0.18
C ALA A 481 25.53 -2.04 -0.62
N GLU A 482 24.58 -1.69 0.25
CA GLU A 482 23.15 -1.65 -0.11
C GLU A 482 22.85 -0.47 -1.05
N LEU A 483 23.40 0.72 -0.82
CA LEU A 483 23.23 1.88 -1.72
C LEU A 483 23.79 1.58 -3.13
N GLU A 484 24.94 0.94 -3.23
CA GLU A 484 25.48 0.51 -4.51
C GLU A 484 24.62 -0.54 -5.21
N ARG A 485 23.92 -1.42 -4.45
CA ARG A 485 22.94 -2.37 -5.01
C ARG A 485 21.72 -1.63 -5.55
N ILE A 486 21.25 -0.59 -4.84
CA ILE A 486 20.16 0.27 -5.34
C ILE A 486 20.58 0.91 -6.66
N LEU A 487 21.77 1.55 -6.71
CA LEU A 487 22.26 2.24 -7.90
C LEU A 487 22.54 1.31 -9.08
N ARG A 488 22.88 0.04 -8.84
CA ARG A 488 22.97 -0.97 -9.93
C ARG A 488 21.61 -1.33 -10.50
N ALA A 489 20.55 -1.38 -9.66
CA ALA A 489 19.21 -1.72 -10.09
C ALA A 489 18.48 -0.51 -10.68
N ASP A 490 18.65 0.65 -10.08
CA ASP A 490 18.12 1.94 -10.54
C ASP A 490 19.25 3.00 -10.57
N PRO A 491 19.94 3.15 -11.70
CA PRO A 491 20.99 4.15 -11.87
C PRO A 491 20.50 5.60 -11.75
N ARG A 492 19.19 5.85 -11.69
CA ARG A 492 18.61 7.18 -11.55
C ARG A 492 18.16 7.51 -10.12
N SER A 493 18.38 6.65 -9.15
CA SER A 493 18.01 6.89 -7.76
C SER A 493 18.83 8.06 -7.19
N ILE A 494 18.20 9.22 -7.10
CA ILE A 494 18.80 10.44 -6.51
C ILE A 494 19.05 10.23 -5.03
N ASP A 495 18.07 9.69 -4.30
CA ASP A 495 18.16 9.52 -2.86
C ASP A 495 19.31 8.58 -2.47
N ALA A 496 19.51 7.49 -3.22
CA ALA A 496 20.65 6.60 -2.99
C ALA A 496 22.02 7.30 -3.25
N ARG A 497 22.10 8.18 -4.28
CA ARG A 497 23.30 8.98 -4.53
C ARG A 497 23.58 9.97 -3.41
N VAL A 498 22.55 10.67 -2.96
CA VAL A 498 22.68 11.63 -1.87
C VAL A 498 23.20 10.93 -0.61
N GLN A 499 22.61 9.79 -0.23
CA GLN A 499 23.08 9.03 0.93
C GLN A 499 24.51 8.50 0.75
N LEU A 500 24.87 8.05 -0.45
CA LEU A 500 26.23 7.62 -0.75
C LEU A 500 27.23 8.80 -0.66
N GLY A 501 26.83 9.99 -1.11
CA GLY A 501 27.58 11.21 -0.96
C GLY A 501 27.83 11.57 0.51
N PHE A 502 26.82 11.44 1.37
CA PHE A 502 26.96 11.62 2.82
C PHE A 502 27.92 10.60 3.45
N LEU A 503 27.84 9.33 3.05
CA LEU A 503 28.77 8.30 3.53
C LEU A 503 30.21 8.62 3.17
N TYR A 504 30.47 9.04 1.94
CA TYR A 504 31.79 9.47 1.53
C TYR A 504 32.28 10.70 2.31
N GLY A 505 31.39 11.68 2.54
CA GLY A 505 31.69 12.87 3.35
C GLY A 505 32.03 12.51 4.81
N ARG A 506 31.32 11.55 5.41
CA ARG A 506 31.57 11.02 6.75
C ARG A 506 32.92 10.30 6.83
N ALA A 507 33.25 9.57 5.79
CA ALA A 507 34.55 8.90 5.64
C ALA A 507 35.68 9.85 5.26
N LYS A 508 35.43 11.17 5.18
CA LYS A 508 36.39 12.22 4.72
C LYS A 508 36.90 12.01 3.28
N ARG A 509 36.18 11.25 2.46
CA ARG A 509 36.43 10.99 1.05
C ARG A 509 35.71 12.05 0.21
N TYR A 510 36.21 13.30 0.29
CA TYR A 510 35.45 14.44 -0.21
C TYR A 510 35.37 14.46 -1.74
N ASP A 511 36.37 13.98 -2.47
CA ASP A 511 36.33 13.94 -3.93
C ASP A 511 35.24 13.03 -4.45
N GLU A 512 35.06 11.84 -3.81
CA GLU A 512 34.00 10.92 -4.18
C GLU A 512 32.62 11.45 -3.75
N ALA A 513 32.53 12.12 -2.60
CA ALA A 513 31.30 12.77 -2.16
C ALA A 513 30.85 13.84 -3.19
N ILE A 514 31.78 14.72 -3.60
CA ILE A 514 31.52 15.77 -4.58
C ILE A 514 31.12 15.16 -5.93
N SER A 515 31.85 14.15 -6.41
CA SER A 515 31.55 13.51 -7.69
C SER A 515 30.14 12.91 -7.68
N THR A 516 29.80 12.17 -6.62
CA THR A 516 28.51 11.49 -6.47
C THR A 516 27.35 12.49 -6.38
N LEU A 517 27.52 13.58 -5.59
CA LEU A 517 26.48 14.60 -5.43
C LEU A 517 26.34 15.47 -6.70
N ARG A 518 27.43 15.72 -7.44
CA ARG A 518 27.38 16.41 -8.73
C ARG A 518 26.59 15.61 -9.77
N GLU A 519 26.73 14.27 -9.77
CA GLU A 519 25.88 13.42 -10.61
C GLU A 519 24.39 13.57 -10.25
N ALA A 520 24.06 13.68 -8.96
CA ALA A 520 22.69 13.92 -8.53
C ALA A 520 22.15 15.28 -9.03
N VAL A 521 22.95 16.36 -8.90
CA VAL A 521 22.62 17.69 -9.44
C VAL A 521 22.42 17.66 -10.96
N ASN A 522 23.28 16.96 -11.69
CA ASN A 522 23.16 16.85 -13.16
C ASN A 522 21.89 16.10 -13.58
N MET A 523 21.40 15.17 -12.78
CA MET A 523 20.17 14.43 -13.06
C MET A 523 18.91 15.26 -12.78
N GLU A 524 18.89 16.02 -11.71
CA GLU A 524 17.79 16.89 -11.30
C GLU A 524 18.27 18.34 -11.05
N PRO A 525 18.66 19.07 -12.10
CA PRO A 525 19.30 20.40 -11.96
C PRO A 525 18.34 21.50 -11.48
N LYS A 526 17.06 21.20 -11.28
CA LYS A 526 16.04 22.14 -10.77
C LYS A 526 15.69 21.90 -9.30
N ARG A 527 16.39 21.01 -8.61
CA ARG A 527 16.13 20.66 -7.22
C ARG A 527 17.13 21.37 -6.29
N PRO A 528 16.75 22.45 -5.60
CA PRO A 528 17.66 23.29 -4.81
C PRO A 528 18.40 22.53 -3.71
N GLU A 529 17.75 21.52 -3.10
CA GLU A 529 18.33 20.73 -2.00
C GLU A 529 19.61 19.99 -2.43
N LEU A 530 19.72 19.60 -3.69
CA LEU A 530 20.92 18.93 -4.18
C LEU A 530 22.15 19.87 -4.21
N PHE A 531 21.91 21.15 -4.46
CA PHE A 531 22.96 22.18 -4.41
C PHE A 531 23.43 22.45 -2.98
N LEU A 532 22.51 22.34 -2.00
CA LEU A 532 22.88 22.40 -0.58
C LEU A 532 23.84 21.26 -0.23
N TYR A 533 23.49 20.02 -0.62
CA TYR A 533 24.34 18.86 -0.32
C TYR A 533 25.70 18.93 -1.00
N LEU A 534 25.73 19.32 -2.27
CA LEU A 534 26.96 19.49 -3.02
C LEU A 534 27.81 20.65 -2.47
N GLY A 535 27.20 21.79 -2.16
CA GLY A 535 27.88 22.95 -1.53
C GLY A 535 28.46 22.60 -0.17
N THR A 536 27.72 21.80 0.64
CA THR A 536 28.23 21.29 1.91
C THR A 536 29.42 20.33 1.72
N ALA A 537 29.41 19.50 0.67
CA ALA A 537 30.58 18.64 0.35
C ALA A 537 31.80 19.44 -0.04
N TYR A 538 31.67 20.48 -0.87
CA TYR A 538 32.74 21.41 -1.18
C TYR A 538 33.25 22.14 0.06
N TYR A 539 32.36 22.61 0.95
CA TYR A 539 32.74 23.23 2.22
C TYR A 539 33.60 22.29 3.07
N ARG A 540 33.20 21.02 3.22
CA ARG A 540 33.99 20.02 3.96
C ARG A 540 35.33 19.70 3.31
N ALA A 541 35.40 19.76 1.98
CA ALA A 541 36.64 19.66 1.22
C ALA A 541 37.53 20.91 1.32
N LYS A 542 37.03 21.97 1.99
CA LYS A 542 37.68 23.30 2.06
C LYS A 542 37.79 24.04 0.69
N GLU A 543 37.00 23.62 -0.28
CA GLU A 543 36.87 24.27 -1.60
C GLU A 543 35.79 25.37 -1.52
N TYR A 544 36.07 26.40 -0.72
CA TYR A 544 35.07 27.40 -0.33
C TYR A 544 34.47 28.19 -1.50
N ASP A 545 35.30 28.53 -2.52
CA ASP A 545 34.81 29.28 -3.68
C ASP A 545 33.75 28.48 -4.45
N ARG A 546 34.03 27.19 -4.69
CA ARG A 546 33.08 26.29 -5.34
C ARG A 546 31.80 26.04 -4.48
N ALA A 547 31.97 26.01 -3.15
CA ALA A 547 30.86 25.93 -2.26
C ALA A 547 29.93 27.15 -2.43
N VAL A 548 30.49 28.36 -2.47
CA VAL A 548 29.74 29.61 -2.69
C VAL A 548 29.02 29.58 -4.03
N GLU A 549 29.71 29.29 -5.13
CA GLU A 549 29.11 29.19 -6.46
C GLU A 549 27.91 28.22 -6.48
N THR A 550 28.12 27.01 -5.96
CA THR A 550 27.10 25.96 -5.93
C THR A 550 25.90 26.38 -5.11
N LEU A 551 26.10 26.95 -3.92
CA LEU A 551 24.99 27.40 -3.06
C LEU A 551 24.22 28.57 -3.68
N GLN A 552 24.90 29.48 -4.38
CA GLN A 552 24.27 30.56 -5.13
C GLN A 552 23.45 30.04 -6.33
N GLU A 553 23.93 29.03 -7.04
CA GLU A 553 23.15 28.35 -8.08
C GLU A 553 21.85 27.76 -7.49
N GLY A 554 21.93 27.09 -6.34
CA GLY A 554 20.74 26.59 -5.64
C GLY A 554 19.76 27.71 -5.27
N LEU A 555 20.25 28.85 -4.77
CA LEU A 555 19.44 30.01 -4.44
C LEU A 555 18.84 30.70 -5.69
N SER A 556 19.45 30.59 -6.84
CA SER A 556 18.86 31.07 -8.10
C SER A 556 17.61 30.30 -8.51
N LEU A 557 17.44 29.08 -8.02
CA LEU A 557 16.25 28.25 -8.24
C LEU A 557 15.15 28.54 -7.23
N ASP A 558 15.53 28.77 -5.98
CA ASP A 558 14.60 29.16 -4.90
C ASP A 558 15.30 30.07 -3.87
N GLU A 559 15.04 31.37 -3.98
CA GLU A 559 15.60 32.40 -3.07
C GLU A 559 15.09 32.29 -1.62
N LYS A 560 14.07 31.47 -1.36
CA LYS A 560 13.47 31.29 -0.02
C LYS A 560 14.02 30.07 0.73
N GLN A 561 14.94 29.35 0.15
CA GLN A 561 15.58 28.20 0.79
C GLN A 561 16.53 28.64 1.91
N LYS A 562 16.01 28.66 3.15
CA LYS A 562 16.73 29.12 4.33
C LYS A 562 18.02 28.35 4.58
N ASP A 563 18.03 27.05 4.31
CA ASP A 563 19.19 26.19 4.57
C ASP A 563 20.37 26.49 3.62
N LEU A 564 20.07 26.91 2.38
CA LEU A 564 21.09 27.41 1.43
C LEU A 564 21.70 28.71 1.91
N HIS A 565 20.88 29.67 2.39
CA HIS A 565 21.38 30.90 2.96
C HIS A 565 22.20 30.65 4.22
N PHE A 566 21.76 29.72 5.09
CA PHE A 566 22.50 29.37 6.29
C PHE A 566 23.88 28.81 5.95
N GLN A 567 23.92 27.80 5.05
CA GLN A 567 25.17 27.19 4.64
C GLN A 567 26.10 28.18 3.93
N LEU A 568 25.53 29.08 3.12
CA LEU A 568 26.27 30.15 2.48
C LEU A 568 26.90 31.11 3.51
N GLY A 569 26.18 31.46 4.56
CA GLY A 569 26.68 32.25 5.70
C GLY A 569 27.85 31.56 6.38
N VAL A 570 27.77 30.26 6.64
CA VAL A 570 28.85 29.45 7.21
C VAL A 570 30.11 29.44 6.29
N VAL A 571 29.92 29.29 4.97
CA VAL A 571 31.03 29.31 4.03
C VAL A 571 31.70 30.67 3.98
N TYR A 572 30.92 31.76 3.95
CA TYR A 572 31.51 33.12 3.96
C TYR A 572 32.24 33.44 5.28
N GLU A 573 31.77 32.95 6.40
CA GLU A 573 32.49 33.06 7.68
C GLU A 573 33.86 32.41 7.58
N LYS A 574 33.99 31.20 7.02
CA LYS A 574 35.26 30.50 6.83
C LYS A 574 36.20 31.20 5.83
N GLN A 575 35.62 31.93 4.88
CA GLN A 575 36.42 32.82 3.96
C GLN A 575 36.75 34.16 4.60
N SER A 576 36.36 34.44 5.85
CA SER A 576 36.49 35.75 6.50
C SER A 576 35.74 36.88 5.77
N ARG A 577 34.71 36.52 4.98
CA ARG A 577 33.82 37.46 4.28
C ARG A 577 32.66 37.84 5.17
N PHE A 578 32.96 38.60 6.20
CA PHE A 578 32.06 38.90 7.30
C PHE A 578 30.73 39.52 6.84
N ASP A 579 30.76 40.57 6.03
CA ASP A 579 29.53 41.28 5.62
C ASP A 579 28.58 40.40 4.78
N ASP A 580 29.17 39.52 3.97
CA ASP A 580 28.39 38.56 3.17
C ASP A 580 27.82 37.46 4.04
N ALA A 581 28.54 37.01 5.07
CA ALA A 581 28.05 36.04 6.05
C ALA A 581 26.83 36.62 6.85
N VAL A 582 27.00 37.85 7.37
CA VAL A 582 25.91 38.54 8.09
C VAL A 582 24.68 38.69 7.21
N LYS A 583 24.81 39.15 5.96
CA LYS A 583 23.67 39.25 5.03
C LYS A 583 22.97 37.90 4.81
N SER A 584 23.74 36.83 4.72
CA SER A 584 23.18 35.49 4.53
C SER A 584 22.39 35.02 5.75
N PHE A 585 22.92 35.20 6.96
CA PHE A 585 22.21 34.87 8.19
C PHE A 585 21.01 35.80 8.46
N ASP A 586 21.10 37.11 8.14
CA ASP A 586 19.97 38.01 8.19
C ASP A 586 18.83 37.57 7.29
N ARG A 587 19.16 36.99 6.11
CA ARG A 587 18.16 36.39 5.24
C ARG A 587 17.51 35.16 5.86
N VAL A 588 18.28 34.31 6.56
CA VAL A 588 17.74 33.18 7.32
C VAL A 588 16.76 33.69 8.39
N ILE A 589 17.17 34.69 9.18
CA ILE A 589 16.33 35.29 10.23
C ILE A 589 15.03 35.89 9.64
N ALA A 590 15.11 36.53 8.48
CA ALA A 590 13.93 37.07 7.81
C ALA A 590 12.95 35.98 7.32
N LEU A 591 13.49 34.84 6.88
CA LEU A 591 12.70 33.69 6.42
C LEU A 591 12.17 32.82 7.57
N ASP A 592 12.95 32.69 8.63
CA ASP A 592 12.62 31.90 9.82
C ASP A 592 13.02 32.66 11.10
N PRO A 593 12.16 33.54 11.63
CA PRO A 593 12.42 34.31 12.84
C PRO A 593 12.58 33.48 14.12
N LYS A 594 12.41 32.16 14.04
CA LYS A 594 12.65 31.22 15.15
C LYS A 594 13.95 30.45 15.01
N ASN A 595 14.77 30.76 14.04
CA ASN A 595 16.07 30.13 13.88
C ASN A 595 17.07 30.71 14.90
N ALA A 596 17.20 30.03 16.05
CA ALA A 596 18.09 30.45 17.13
C ALA A 596 19.57 30.44 16.70
N GLU A 597 19.98 29.46 15.90
CA GLU A 597 21.35 29.36 15.41
C GLU A 597 21.77 30.58 14.58
N ALA A 598 20.92 31.06 13.69
CA ALA A 598 21.25 32.21 12.85
C ALA A 598 21.47 33.49 13.71
N TYR A 599 20.63 33.73 14.71
CA TYR A 599 20.84 34.83 15.67
C TYR A 599 22.18 34.68 16.40
N ASN A 600 22.48 33.49 16.88
CA ASN A 600 23.75 33.23 17.58
C ASN A 600 24.96 33.39 16.66
N TYR A 601 24.92 32.92 15.40
CA TYR A 601 26.03 33.09 14.46
C TYR A 601 26.34 34.56 14.23
N VAL A 602 25.34 35.39 13.94
CA VAL A 602 25.57 36.83 13.74
C VAL A 602 26.13 37.48 15.01
N GLY A 603 25.53 37.19 16.16
CA GLY A 603 25.98 37.72 17.45
C GLY A 603 27.40 37.29 17.81
N TYR A 604 27.74 36.03 17.64
CA TYR A 604 29.09 35.50 17.87
C TYR A 604 30.12 36.14 16.93
N MET A 605 29.79 36.29 15.65
CA MET A 605 30.69 36.93 14.66
C MET A 605 30.98 38.39 15.02
N TYR A 606 30.03 39.16 15.53
CA TYR A 606 30.26 40.49 16.07
C TYR A 606 31.14 40.47 17.31
N ALA A 607 30.87 39.51 18.23
CA ALA A 607 31.69 39.35 19.42
C ALA A 607 33.12 38.99 19.12
N GLU A 608 33.37 38.02 18.22
CA GLU A 608 34.69 37.57 17.82
C GLU A 608 35.55 38.72 17.25
N ARG A 609 34.90 39.63 16.51
CA ARG A 609 35.57 40.81 15.94
C ARG A 609 35.65 41.99 16.91
N GLY A 610 35.06 41.91 18.06
CA GLY A 610 34.97 43.03 19.01
C GLY A 610 34.23 44.24 18.47
N THR A 611 33.26 44.05 17.54
CA THR A 611 32.49 45.13 16.90
C THR A 611 31.00 44.92 17.21
N ASN A 612 30.22 46.02 17.28
CA ASN A 612 28.76 46.00 17.50
C ASN A 612 28.37 45.14 18.71
N LEU A 613 29.16 45.20 19.80
CA LEU A 613 29.00 44.29 20.95
C LEU A 613 27.64 44.37 21.64
N ASP A 614 26.98 45.56 21.65
CA ASP A 614 25.63 45.66 22.20
C ASP A 614 24.61 44.92 21.33
N GLU A 615 24.74 44.99 19.99
CA GLU A 615 23.88 44.24 19.08
C GLU A 615 24.20 42.72 19.14
N ALA A 616 25.48 42.36 19.31
CA ALA A 616 25.88 40.95 19.55
C ALA A 616 25.13 40.36 20.75
N ILE A 617 25.18 41.03 21.90
CA ILE A 617 24.50 40.62 23.14
C ILE A 617 23.00 40.49 22.92
N LYS A 618 22.40 41.43 22.19
CA LYS A 618 20.96 41.43 21.89
C LYS A 618 20.56 40.25 20.98
N LEU A 619 21.35 39.94 19.95
CA LEU A 619 21.10 38.85 19.03
C LEU A 619 21.27 37.48 19.73
N ILE A 620 22.37 37.31 20.52
CA ILE A 620 22.57 36.10 21.30
C ILE A 620 21.48 35.96 22.37
N GLY A 621 21.03 37.09 22.96
CA GLY A 621 19.88 37.09 23.86
C GLY A 621 18.63 36.52 23.22
N LYS A 622 18.32 36.91 21.96
CA LYS A 622 17.19 36.33 21.21
C LYS A 622 17.36 34.82 20.94
N ALA A 623 18.60 34.38 20.65
CA ALA A 623 18.88 32.96 20.50
C ALA A 623 18.59 32.20 21.80
N LEU A 624 18.98 32.78 22.96
CA LEU A 624 18.73 32.22 24.28
C LEU A 624 17.26 32.29 24.71
N ASP A 625 16.50 33.29 24.25
CA ASP A 625 15.05 33.31 24.45
C ASP A 625 14.35 32.11 23.78
N LEU A 626 14.89 31.64 22.63
CA LEU A 626 14.40 30.49 21.91
C LEU A 626 14.93 29.16 22.50
N GLU A 627 16.22 29.15 22.90
CA GLU A 627 16.88 27.96 23.45
C GLU A 627 17.65 28.31 24.75
N PRO A 628 17.01 28.47 25.90
CA PRO A 628 17.61 29.00 27.15
C PRO A 628 18.73 28.14 27.74
N GLU A 629 18.76 26.86 27.42
CA GLU A 629 19.69 25.88 27.97
C GLU A 629 20.82 25.49 26.99
N ASN A 630 20.93 26.17 25.84
CA ASN A 630 21.95 25.87 24.84
C ASN A 630 23.31 26.41 25.31
N GLY A 631 24.23 25.50 25.72
CA GLY A 631 25.53 25.83 26.24
C GLY A 631 26.41 26.63 25.29
N TYR A 632 26.30 26.42 23.96
CA TYR A 632 27.03 27.16 22.94
C TYR A 632 26.56 28.63 22.82
N PHE A 633 25.25 28.84 22.96
CA PHE A 633 24.71 30.22 22.94
C PHE A 633 25.08 30.98 24.22
N ILE A 634 25.11 30.27 25.36
CA ILE A 634 25.57 30.84 26.64
C ILE A 634 27.04 31.20 26.54
N ASP A 635 27.88 30.36 25.92
CA ASP A 635 29.29 30.66 25.67
C ASP A 635 29.45 31.91 24.82
N SER A 636 28.71 32.00 23.72
CA SER A 636 28.72 33.19 22.83
C SER A 636 28.36 34.46 23.61
N LEU A 637 27.38 34.39 24.53
CA LEU A 637 27.02 35.52 25.38
C LEU A 637 28.18 35.89 26.35
N GLY A 638 28.78 34.89 26.97
CA GLY A 638 29.94 35.07 27.84
C GLY A 638 31.10 35.69 27.10
N TRP A 639 31.39 35.22 25.88
CA TRP A 639 32.43 35.82 25.02
C TRP A 639 32.11 37.25 24.61
N ALA A 640 30.88 37.56 24.26
CA ALA A 640 30.46 38.94 23.96
C ALA A 640 30.67 39.88 25.16
N TYR A 641 30.32 39.46 26.41
CA TYR A 641 30.64 40.22 27.59
C TYR A 641 32.16 40.37 27.82
N TYR A 642 32.92 39.31 27.55
CA TYR A 642 34.38 39.38 27.67
C TYR A 642 34.99 40.44 26.75
N GLN A 643 34.58 40.45 25.47
CA GLN A 643 34.99 41.42 24.47
C GLN A 643 34.52 42.85 24.83
N GLN A 644 33.43 42.98 25.52
CA GLN A 644 32.91 44.29 26.01
C GLN A 644 33.68 44.78 27.29
N GLY A 645 34.58 43.94 27.83
CA GLY A 645 35.29 44.23 29.05
C GLY A 645 34.52 44.00 30.35
N LYS A 646 33.33 43.40 30.28
CA LYS A 646 32.45 43.03 31.42
C LYS A 646 32.88 41.63 31.93
N TYR A 647 34.07 41.56 32.51
CA TYR A 647 34.68 40.29 32.87
C TYR A 647 33.93 39.50 33.97
N PRO A 648 33.32 40.12 34.98
CA PRO A 648 32.51 39.38 35.96
C PRO A 648 31.27 38.70 35.31
N GLU A 649 30.58 39.41 34.45
CA GLU A 649 29.41 38.88 33.68
C GLU A 649 29.86 37.77 32.71
N ALA A 650 30.97 37.98 32.03
CA ALA A 650 31.57 36.97 31.15
C ALA A 650 31.86 35.69 31.94
N LEU A 651 32.54 35.77 33.07
CA LEU A 651 32.87 34.63 33.90
C LEU A 651 31.62 33.87 34.40
N LYS A 652 30.56 34.60 34.75
CA LYS A 652 29.29 34.02 35.19
C LYS A 652 28.68 33.17 34.05
N GLU A 653 28.56 33.73 32.87
CA GLU A 653 27.91 33.01 31.75
C GLU A 653 28.83 31.88 31.23
N LEU A 654 30.13 32.05 31.14
CA LEU A 654 31.05 30.97 30.72
C LEU A 654 31.06 29.78 31.68
N LYS A 655 30.97 30.00 33.02
CA LYS A 655 30.75 28.92 33.99
C LYS A 655 29.40 28.21 33.72
N ARG A 656 28.35 28.98 33.43
CA ARG A 656 27.04 28.42 33.06
C ARG A 656 27.11 27.61 31.76
N ALA A 657 27.88 28.08 30.75
CA ALA A 657 28.07 27.37 29.48
C ALA A 657 28.68 25.96 29.71
N VAL A 658 29.76 25.90 30.49
CA VAL A 658 30.39 24.61 30.84
C VAL A 658 29.42 23.65 31.52
N MET A 659 28.50 24.13 32.38
CA MET A 659 27.51 23.30 33.06
C MET A 659 26.38 22.83 32.12
N LYS A 660 26.04 23.59 31.08
CA LYS A 660 24.93 23.32 30.18
C LYS A 660 25.33 22.57 28.90
N THR A 661 26.61 22.57 28.60
CA THR A 661 27.12 21.82 27.45
C THR A 661 27.23 20.34 27.82
N LYS A 662 26.58 19.47 27.07
CA LYS A 662 26.50 18.02 27.34
C LYS A 662 27.86 17.33 27.18
N GLU A 663 28.60 17.70 26.16
CA GLU A 663 29.93 17.19 25.88
C GLU A 663 30.95 18.32 26.08
N PRO A 664 32.04 18.11 26.80
CA PRO A 664 33.06 19.14 27.03
C PRO A 664 33.61 19.67 25.69
N ASP A 665 33.59 20.98 25.49
CA ASP A 665 34.07 21.66 24.28
C ASP A 665 35.35 22.45 24.59
N PRO A 666 36.45 22.30 23.80
CA PRO A 666 37.71 22.96 24.06
C PRO A 666 37.63 24.50 23.96
N VAL A 667 36.78 25.06 23.10
CA VAL A 667 36.64 26.51 22.93
C VAL A 667 35.98 27.13 24.16
N ILE A 668 34.95 26.49 24.69
CA ILE A 668 34.26 26.96 25.91
C ILE A 668 35.21 27.01 27.09
N TYR A 669 36.10 25.98 27.24
CA TYR A 669 37.12 25.97 28.27
C TYR A 669 38.21 27.01 28.02
N GLU A 670 38.57 27.31 26.78
CA GLU A 670 39.48 28.39 26.43
C GLU A 670 38.91 29.76 26.80
N HIS A 671 37.65 30.05 26.44
CA HIS A 671 36.93 31.29 26.79
C HIS A 671 36.84 31.44 28.32
N LEU A 672 36.47 30.35 29.04
CA LEU A 672 36.42 30.35 30.49
C LEU A 672 37.76 30.68 31.11
N GLY A 673 38.85 30.11 30.61
CA GLY A 673 40.22 30.40 31.05
C GLY A 673 40.60 31.88 30.86
N ASP A 674 40.26 32.42 29.69
CA ASP A 674 40.49 33.82 29.35
C ASP A 674 39.72 34.76 30.34
N ALA A 675 38.44 34.44 30.61
CA ALA A 675 37.65 35.20 31.54
C ALA A 675 38.15 35.09 32.99
N LEU A 676 38.65 33.92 33.41
CA LEU A 676 39.21 33.70 34.75
C LEU A 676 40.44 34.54 34.98
N VAL A 677 41.36 34.60 33.98
CA VAL A 677 42.57 35.49 34.09
C VAL A 677 42.19 36.94 34.28
N LYS A 678 41.19 37.43 33.51
CA LYS A 678 40.71 38.81 33.64
C LYS A 678 40.03 39.14 34.95
N ASN A 679 39.51 38.11 35.66
CA ASN A 679 38.95 38.22 36.99
C ASN A 679 39.97 37.91 38.13
N GLY A 680 41.25 37.68 37.81
CA GLY A 680 42.29 37.42 38.77
C GLY A 680 42.31 36.00 39.36
N HIS A 681 41.68 35.03 38.72
CA HIS A 681 41.61 33.63 39.11
C HIS A 681 42.64 32.79 38.32
N ASP A 682 43.91 33.10 38.47
CA ASP A 682 45.01 32.54 37.64
C ASP A 682 45.13 31.00 37.75
N ASP A 683 44.91 30.41 38.92
CA ASP A 683 45.03 28.95 39.09
C ASP A 683 43.85 28.20 38.43
N ASP A 684 42.65 28.76 38.56
CA ASP A 684 41.47 28.21 37.90
C ASP A 684 41.55 28.36 36.37
N ALA A 685 42.15 29.44 35.88
CA ALA A 685 42.41 29.68 34.47
C ALA A 685 43.33 28.62 33.85
N LEU A 686 44.43 28.28 34.57
CA LEU A 686 45.31 27.20 34.17
C LEU A 686 44.58 25.89 34.08
N ALA A 687 43.71 25.54 35.05
CA ALA A 687 42.94 24.33 35.04
C ALA A 687 41.97 24.29 33.86
N ALA A 688 41.30 25.42 33.54
CA ALA A 688 40.39 25.52 32.39
C ALA A 688 41.14 25.34 31.05
N TRP A 689 42.25 26.02 30.83
CA TRP A 689 43.07 25.89 29.63
C TRP A 689 43.71 24.50 29.49
N GLU A 690 44.17 23.88 30.59
CA GLU A 690 44.68 22.51 30.59
C GLU A 690 43.56 21.52 30.19
N LYS A 691 42.30 21.78 30.60
CA LYS A 691 41.15 21.02 30.15
C LYS A 691 40.88 21.22 28.63
N ALA A 692 40.98 22.46 28.13
CA ALA A 692 40.91 22.74 26.68
C ALA A 692 41.96 21.95 25.91
N LEU A 693 43.22 21.95 26.38
CA LEU A 693 44.31 21.20 25.76
C LEU A 693 44.17 19.68 25.84
N GLN A 694 43.51 19.19 26.88
CA GLN A 694 43.15 17.77 27.00
C GLN A 694 42.16 17.35 25.93
N LEU A 695 41.22 18.25 25.57
CA LEU A 695 40.20 18.03 24.54
C LEU A 695 40.76 18.27 23.13
N ASP A 696 41.56 19.33 22.94
CA ASP A 696 42.30 19.63 21.71
C ASP A 696 43.80 19.83 21.95
N PRO A 697 44.60 18.77 21.86
CA PRO A 697 46.04 18.87 22.02
C PRO A 697 46.79 19.71 20.96
N ALA A 698 46.11 20.07 19.86
CA ALA A 698 46.69 20.86 18.78
C ALA A 698 46.49 22.37 18.95
N ALA A 699 45.75 22.84 19.96
CA ALA A 699 45.47 24.26 20.23
C ALA A 699 46.72 25.03 20.68
N ASP A 700 47.62 25.41 19.75
CA ASP A 700 48.89 26.09 20.05
C ASP A 700 48.67 27.45 20.71
N GLY A 701 47.58 28.16 20.43
CA GLY A 701 47.21 29.40 21.11
C GLY A 701 47.00 29.20 22.64
N VAL A 702 46.32 28.16 22.98
CA VAL A 702 46.05 27.82 24.39
C VAL A 702 47.37 27.37 25.11
N LYS A 703 48.21 26.59 24.43
CA LYS A 703 49.54 26.23 24.95
C LYS A 703 50.37 27.45 25.30
N LYS A 704 50.37 28.45 24.42
CA LYS A 704 51.05 29.71 24.66
C LYS A 704 50.49 30.44 25.88
N LYS A 705 49.15 30.57 25.99
CA LYS A 705 48.47 31.17 27.14
C LYS A 705 48.88 30.49 28.48
N VAL A 706 48.89 29.15 28.52
CA VAL A 706 49.31 28.36 29.69
C VAL A 706 50.76 28.64 30.05
N ASN A 707 51.68 28.64 29.10
CA ASN A 707 53.11 28.88 29.35
C ASN A 707 53.36 30.32 29.84
N ASP A 708 52.75 31.30 29.19
CA ASP A 708 52.88 32.70 29.57
C ASP A 708 52.36 32.97 30.99
N LEU A 709 51.29 32.34 31.40
CA LEU A 709 50.74 32.51 32.73
C LEU A 709 51.63 31.79 33.81
N LYS A 710 52.11 30.57 33.52
CA LYS A 710 53.04 29.85 34.38
C LYS A 710 54.34 30.63 34.55
N ASP A 711 54.86 31.25 33.52
CA ASP A 711 56.09 32.08 33.62
C ASP A 711 55.83 33.38 34.40
N ARG A 712 54.66 34.01 34.24
CA ARG A 712 54.23 35.15 35.02
C ARG A 712 54.19 34.78 36.53
N GLN A 713 53.57 33.66 36.90
CA GLN A 713 53.48 33.18 38.26
C GLN A 713 54.88 32.86 38.85
N ARG A 714 55.80 32.28 38.05
CA ARG A 714 57.20 32.01 38.48
C ARG A 714 57.93 33.28 38.79
N ARG A 715 57.79 34.33 37.96
CA ARG A 715 58.42 35.64 38.18
C ARG A 715 57.92 36.35 39.45
N VAL A 716 56.60 36.22 39.71
CA VAL A 716 56.00 36.77 40.94
C VAL A 716 56.45 36.02 42.20
N LYS A 717 56.55 34.69 42.12
CA LYS A 717 57.04 33.85 43.24
C LYS A 717 58.54 33.93 43.41
N GLY A 718 59.32 34.34 42.37
CA GLY A 718 60.78 34.46 42.36
C GLY A 718 61.30 35.88 42.55
N GLY A 719 60.46 36.86 42.98
CA GLY A 719 60.84 38.26 43.23
C GLY A 719 62.06 38.36 44.17
N PRO A 720 62.82 39.44 44.10
CA PRO A 720 64.16 39.51 44.67
C PRO A 720 64.12 39.21 46.18
N LYS A 721 64.84 38.15 46.57
CA LYS A 721 65.26 38.03 47.98
C LYS A 721 65.93 39.34 48.31
N ALA A 722 65.32 40.12 49.16
CA ALA A 722 65.96 41.30 49.77
C ALA A 722 67.30 40.85 50.33
N SER A 723 68.38 41.30 49.77
CA SER A 723 69.71 41.20 50.34
C SER A 723 69.72 42.00 51.59
N GLN A 724 69.77 41.29 52.73
CA GLN A 724 70.26 41.85 53.97
C GLN A 724 71.75 41.93 53.92
#